data_ca66c42c1999880a2a84fddcfb60e343
#
_entry.id   ca66c42c1999880a2a84fddcfb60e343
#
_cell.length_a   1.000
_cell.length_b   1.000
_cell.length_c   1.000
_cell.angle_alpha   90.00
_cell.angle_beta   90.00
_cell.angle_gamma   90.00
#
_symmetry.space_group_name_H-M   'P 1'
#
loop_
_entity.id
_entity.type
_entity.pdbx_description
1 polymer ?
#
loop_
_entity_poly.entity_id
_entity_poly.type
_entity_poly.pdbx_seq_one_letter_code
_entity_poly.pdbx_strand_id
1 'polypeptide(L)'
;MTFTQRALIWLAAALGVGCFIATSFRTGWTHVETDFPNYYTAAVLARQRQPLQRFYDWEWFQRQMNYAGTERQLGGYIPQTPLTMLPFMPLSGLPAQSAKQVWLALNLVFLGLTALLLARLMNAMTAGILLIALAGYPSLASNFLLGQYYVFLLLLLTLGVWSLLRGRAFTGGLAMGAICMLKLYSAPFLLFFLWKRQWRALLGMLVACLVFGILSVAWFGWDANVFYLTYVFPRAAENAILDPYHPGIGTFTNLLRRTFVGEVELNPNPLFNAPIAFFFLRPALTLSILIFPLLALQRDAAVDRRELAWFLIAILLSSPNTALYVFVVLLLPIAMLLGQTNRRIAATLIAAYILLCLPLYPAYSWLFPKIWILLALFVLVGKEYWRKIQLRPALTALLAIFAFSLADAVRHQRSYENEPARRFTSVASQPHSIFVSYPAVSDAGIVFESMGAGGYVLNRNLAFEGQAFHPAIPVSGTPIYFELVAKGHSRIVSFDPSTRGLRTIVDDATNPAISPDGTRLAYLSNGRLFLDGKPIRLAVPGPIDALAWFPDAKHLAFSSLGAIYDSRDARRLVANVPGELSEPAVSPDSLALAFTAFRGGIQHVWVQEIRTGISHEITGGLCNSSAPAWEPDSRSLIFASDCDRGLGLPRLLRAQHP
;
A
#
# COMPACT_ATOMS: atom_id res chain seq x y z
N MET A 1 36.06 17.76 25.13
CA MET A 1 35.49 16.68 25.95
C MET A 1 36.61 15.91 26.64
N THR A 2 36.50 15.68 27.94
CA THR A 2 37.42 14.87 28.73
C THR A 2 37.33 13.38 28.35
N PHE A 3 38.34 12.58 28.67
CA PHE A 3 38.31 11.12 28.49
C PHE A 3 37.11 10.48 29.17
N THR A 4 36.82 10.88 30.41
CA THR A 4 35.68 10.40 31.18
C THR A 4 34.33 10.70 30.49
N GLN A 5 34.15 11.91 29.94
CA GLN A 5 32.93 12.26 29.18
C GLN A 5 32.76 11.39 27.94
N ARG A 6 33.85 11.11 27.21
CA ARG A 6 33.81 10.21 26.02
C ARG A 6 33.42 8.79 26.43
N ALA A 7 34.04 8.27 27.50
CA ALA A 7 33.74 6.93 28.01
C ALA A 7 32.29 6.79 28.45
N LEU A 8 31.73 7.79 29.13
CA LEU A 8 30.31 7.81 29.54
C LEU A 8 29.35 7.80 28.33
N ILE A 9 29.67 8.55 27.28
CA ILE A 9 28.84 8.58 26.06
C ILE A 9 28.87 7.21 25.37
N TRP A 10 30.05 6.56 25.29
CA TRP A 10 30.13 5.22 24.72
C TRP A 10 29.41 4.18 25.57
N LEU A 11 29.50 4.26 26.89
CA LEU A 11 28.77 3.39 27.81
C LEU A 11 27.26 3.56 27.64
N ALA A 12 26.79 4.80 27.63
CA ALA A 12 25.35 5.09 27.42
C ALA A 12 24.87 4.56 26.06
N ALA A 13 25.63 4.75 24.99
CA ALA A 13 25.31 4.22 23.67
C ALA A 13 25.29 2.69 23.65
N ALA A 14 26.27 2.03 24.28
CA ALA A 14 26.35 0.58 24.38
C ALA A 14 25.14 -0.01 25.17
N LEU A 15 24.79 0.60 26.30
CA LEU A 15 23.61 0.21 27.10
C LEU A 15 22.32 0.41 26.31
N GLY A 16 22.18 1.56 25.63
CA GLY A 16 20.99 1.84 24.80
C GLY A 16 20.83 0.86 23.63
N VAL A 17 21.93 0.54 22.92
CA VAL A 17 21.94 -0.46 21.84
C VAL A 17 21.66 -1.85 22.42
N GLY A 18 22.23 -2.21 23.55
CA GLY A 18 21.96 -3.48 24.23
C GLY A 18 20.46 -3.63 24.59
N CYS A 19 19.86 -2.57 25.15
CA CYS A 19 18.43 -2.53 25.44
C CYS A 19 17.59 -2.67 24.16
N PHE A 20 17.94 -1.95 23.09
CA PHE A 20 17.27 -2.05 21.78
C PHE A 20 17.33 -3.47 21.21
N ILE A 21 18.49 -4.13 21.29
CA ILE A 21 18.66 -5.51 20.82
C ILE A 21 17.82 -6.48 21.66
N ALA A 22 17.84 -6.33 22.97
CA ALA A 22 17.10 -7.21 23.87
C ALA A 22 15.57 -7.10 23.74
N THR A 23 15.08 -5.96 23.30
CA THR A 23 13.64 -5.66 23.16
C THR A 23 13.18 -5.74 21.70
N SER A 24 13.29 -4.64 20.95
CA SER A 24 12.69 -4.50 19.62
C SER A 24 13.33 -5.38 18.56
N PHE A 25 14.66 -5.50 18.55
CA PHE A 25 15.33 -6.34 17.57
C PHE A 25 15.00 -7.82 17.79
N ARG A 26 15.06 -8.31 19.03
CA ARG A 26 14.73 -9.71 19.37
C ARG A 26 13.28 -10.02 18.97
N THR A 27 12.33 -9.16 19.27
CA THR A 27 10.92 -9.35 18.89
C THR A 27 10.77 -9.40 17.38
N GLY A 28 11.36 -8.44 16.64
CA GLY A 28 11.33 -8.45 15.17
C GLY A 28 11.99 -9.69 14.55
N TRP A 29 13.04 -10.24 15.22
CA TRP A 29 13.78 -11.42 14.77
C TRP A 29 12.95 -12.71 14.83
N THR A 30 11.98 -12.81 15.74
CA THR A 30 11.17 -14.02 15.97
C THR A 30 9.82 -14.01 15.26
N HIS A 31 9.37 -12.86 14.72
CA HIS A 31 8.04 -12.73 14.11
C HIS A 31 8.15 -12.31 12.65
N VAL A 32 7.38 -12.97 11.79
CA VAL A 32 7.27 -12.62 10.35
C VAL A 32 6.03 -11.78 10.07
N GLU A 33 4.99 -11.90 10.85
CA GLU A 33 3.68 -11.24 10.73
C GLU A 33 3.76 -9.71 10.88
N THR A 34 4.35 -9.04 9.88
CA THR A 34 4.66 -7.61 9.87
C THR A 34 4.73 -7.10 8.43
N ASP A 35 5.19 -5.87 8.18
CA ASP A 35 5.29 -5.29 6.83
C ASP A 35 6.38 -5.92 5.94
N PHE A 36 7.35 -6.61 6.51
CA PHE A 36 8.37 -7.35 5.75
C PHE A 36 7.77 -8.32 4.72
N PRO A 37 6.71 -9.08 5.03
CA PRO A 37 6.05 -9.94 4.06
C PRO A 37 5.64 -9.25 2.76
N ASN A 38 5.29 -7.96 2.78
CA ASN A 38 4.91 -7.22 1.58
C ASN A 38 6.06 -7.17 0.56
N TYR A 39 7.28 -6.90 1.02
CA TYR A 39 8.47 -6.83 0.16
C TYR A 39 8.96 -8.21 -0.24
N TYR A 40 8.98 -9.14 0.70
CA TYR A 40 9.42 -10.52 0.48
C TYR A 40 8.52 -11.25 -0.51
N THR A 41 7.20 -11.21 -0.33
CA THR A 41 6.23 -11.84 -1.23
C THR A 41 6.33 -11.23 -2.64
N ALA A 42 6.44 -9.90 -2.76
CA ALA A 42 6.65 -9.26 -4.05
C ALA A 42 7.92 -9.75 -4.74
N ALA A 43 9.03 -9.95 -4.00
CA ALA A 43 10.27 -10.50 -4.55
C ALA A 43 10.10 -11.97 -5.00
N VAL A 44 9.38 -12.79 -4.23
CA VAL A 44 9.06 -14.18 -4.61
C VAL A 44 8.22 -14.21 -5.88
N LEU A 45 7.15 -13.42 -5.96
CA LEU A 45 6.26 -13.34 -7.13
C LEU A 45 6.99 -12.82 -8.38
N ALA A 46 7.86 -11.80 -8.21
CA ALA A 46 8.69 -11.30 -9.30
C ALA A 46 9.66 -12.35 -9.82
N ARG A 47 10.25 -13.19 -8.94
CA ARG A 47 11.08 -14.33 -9.34
C ARG A 47 10.28 -15.40 -10.10
N GLN A 48 9.02 -15.58 -9.74
CA GLN A 48 8.07 -16.48 -10.43
C GLN A 48 7.50 -15.87 -11.72
N ARG A 49 7.93 -14.64 -12.09
CA ARG A 49 7.46 -13.90 -13.26
C ARG A 49 5.95 -13.64 -13.28
N GLN A 50 5.35 -13.46 -12.11
CA GLN A 50 3.95 -13.06 -12.02
C GLN A 50 3.76 -11.63 -12.55
N PRO A 51 2.61 -11.31 -13.17
CA PRO A 51 2.34 -9.96 -13.69
C PRO A 51 2.35 -8.91 -12.58
N LEU A 52 3.14 -7.83 -12.75
CA LEU A 52 3.26 -6.78 -11.73
C LEU A 52 1.92 -6.10 -11.39
N GLN A 53 1.02 -5.99 -12.36
CA GLN A 53 -0.31 -5.39 -12.16
C GLN A 53 -1.10 -6.11 -11.06
N ARG A 54 -0.95 -7.42 -10.94
CA ARG A 54 -1.56 -8.23 -9.88
C ARG A 54 -1.02 -7.91 -8.48
N PHE A 55 0.20 -7.40 -8.37
CA PHE A 55 0.77 -7.02 -7.06
C PHE A 55 0.02 -5.85 -6.41
N TYR A 56 -0.69 -5.06 -7.21
CA TYR A 56 -1.53 -3.95 -6.77
C TYR A 56 -3.01 -4.34 -6.58
N ASP A 57 -3.37 -5.58 -6.90
CA ASP A 57 -4.61 -6.21 -6.49
C ASP A 57 -4.44 -6.70 -5.05
N TRP A 58 -5.07 -5.99 -4.12
CA TRP A 58 -4.85 -6.18 -2.69
C TRP A 58 -5.22 -7.57 -2.22
N GLU A 59 -6.40 -8.05 -2.60
CA GLU A 59 -6.92 -9.35 -2.17
C GLU A 59 -6.08 -10.51 -2.72
N TRP A 60 -5.79 -10.45 -4.02
CA TRP A 60 -4.92 -11.43 -4.64
C TRP A 60 -3.53 -11.46 -4.00
N PHE A 61 -2.92 -10.30 -3.75
CA PHE A 61 -1.61 -10.21 -3.13
C PHE A 61 -1.62 -10.75 -1.69
N GLN A 62 -2.64 -10.43 -0.91
CA GLN A 62 -2.82 -10.95 0.46
C GLN A 62 -2.90 -12.47 0.46
N ARG A 63 -3.61 -13.07 -0.49
CA ARG A 63 -3.67 -14.52 -0.64
C ARG A 63 -2.32 -15.14 -0.98
N GLN A 64 -1.56 -14.50 -1.87
CA GLN A 64 -0.19 -14.95 -2.18
C GLN A 64 0.70 -14.92 -0.91
N MET A 65 0.54 -13.92 -0.06
CA MET A 65 1.23 -13.86 1.23
C MET A 65 0.83 -15.03 2.13
N ASN A 66 -0.46 -15.33 2.23
CA ASN A 66 -0.97 -16.41 3.05
C ASN A 66 -0.50 -17.79 2.54
N TYR A 67 -0.55 -18.03 1.23
CA TYR A 67 -0.05 -19.28 0.62
C TYR A 67 1.47 -19.43 0.76
N ALA A 68 2.22 -18.32 0.84
CA ALA A 68 3.65 -18.35 1.11
C ALA A 68 3.98 -18.54 2.61
N GLY A 69 3.00 -18.72 3.49
CA GLY A 69 3.18 -18.84 4.93
C GLY A 69 3.64 -17.54 5.61
N THR A 70 3.38 -16.41 4.99
CA THR A 70 3.68 -15.06 5.52
C THR A 70 2.40 -14.35 5.93
N GLU A 71 1.54 -15.02 6.63
CA GLU A 71 0.24 -14.53 7.08
C GLU A 71 0.36 -13.19 7.78
N ARG A 72 -0.54 -12.28 7.42
CA ARG A 72 -0.64 -10.97 8.01
C ARG A 72 -2.08 -10.48 7.99
N GLN A 73 -2.46 -9.70 9.00
CA GLN A 73 -3.79 -9.12 9.09
C GLN A 73 -4.10 -8.15 7.95
N LEU A 74 -3.13 -7.33 7.54
CA LEU A 74 -3.28 -6.39 6.44
C LEU A 74 -1.96 -6.31 5.67
N GLY A 75 -1.92 -6.83 4.46
CA GLY A 75 -0.73 -6.88 3.63
C GLY A 75 -1.02 -6.55 2.18
N GLY A 76 -0.09 -5.84 1.52
CA GLY A 76 -0.20 -5.49 0.12
C GLY A 76 1.04 -4.78 -0.39
N TYR A 77 1.21 -4.75 -1.70
CA TYR A 77 2.34 -4.08 -2.32
C TYR A 77 2.08 -2.59 -2.58
N ILE A 78 0.85 -2.12 -2.47
CA ILE A 78 0.49 -0.71 -2.60
C ILE A 78 1.08 0.08 -1.41
N PRO A 79 1.71 1.25 -1.62
CA PRO A 79 1.92 2.02 -2.86
C PRO A 79 3.35 1.90 -3.43
N GLN A 80 3.98 0.77 -3.28
CA GLN A 80 5.41 0.61 -3.59
C GLN A 80 5.68 0.80 -5.09
N THR A 81 6.87 1.33 -5.44
CA THR A 81 7.32 1.35 -6.84
C THR A 81 7.59 -0.06 -7.35
N PRO A 82 7.59 -0.29 -8.67
CA PRO A 82 7.92 -1.60 -9.23
C PRO A 82 9.25 -2.18 -8.71
N LEU A 83 10.22 -1.33 -8.42
CA LEU A 83 11.55 -1.74 -7.98
C LEU A 83 11.76 -1.75 -6.45
N THR A 84 10.76 -1.42 -5.64
CA THR A 84 10.91 -1.44 -4.17
C THR A 84 11.34 -2.82 -3.64
N MET A 85 10.94 -3.90 -4.31
CA MET A 85 11.32 -5.26 -3.94
C MET A 85 12.77 -5.64 -4.27
N LEU A 86 13.50 -4.84 -5.06
CA LEU A 86 14.83 -5.18 -5.59
C LEU A 86 15.83 -5.63 -4.51
N PRO A 87 15.97 -4.95 -3.34
CA PRO A 87 16.86 -5.40 -2.28
C PRO A 87 16.48 -6.74 -1.64
N PHE A 88 15.23 -7.19 -1.83
CA PHE A 88 14.72 -8.45 -1.28
C PHE A 88 14.84 -9.61 -2.28
N MET A 89 15.13 -9.34 -3.55
CA MET A 89 15.29 -10.39 -4.57
C MET A 89 16.32 -11.46 -4.18
N PRO A 90 17.51 -11.12 -3.64
CA PRO A 90 18.48 -12.12 -3.17
C PRO A 90 17.95 -12.98 -2.02
N LEU A 91 16.99 -12.45 -1.24
CA LEU A 91 16.42 -13.11 -0.07
C LEU A 91 15.21 -13.99 -0.42
N SER A 92 14.64 -13.84 -1.62
CA SER A 92 13.43 -14.56 -2.06
C SER A 92 13.62 -16.08 -2.21
N GLY A 93 14.85 -16.59 -2.13
CA GLY A 93 15.16 -18.02 -2.12
C GLY A 93 15.25 -18.65 -0.72
N LEU A 94 15.18 -17.82 0.33
CA LEU A 94 15.22 -18.28 1.72
C LEU A 94 13.79 -18.42 2.26
N PRO A 95 13.55 -19.25 3.30
CA PRO A 95 12.30 -19.19 4.06
C PRO A 95 12.06 -17.78 4.61
N ALA A 96 10.80 -17.34 4.66
CA ALA A 96 10.43 -15.97 5.02
C ALA A 96 11.03 -15.49 6.36
N GLN A 97 11.04 -16.34 7.39
CA GLN A 97 11.65 -16.05 8.69
C GLN A 97 13.15 -15.80 8.57
N SER A 98 13.89 -16.65 7.85
CA SER A 98 15.34 -16.51 7.62
C SER A 98 15.64 -15.27 6.77
N ALA A 99 14.83 -15.00 5.74
CA ALA A 99 14.94 -13.80 4.92
C ALA A 99 14.78 -12.51 5.76
N LYS A 100 13.77 -12.48 6.67
CA LYS A 100 13.60 -11.36 7.61
C LYS A 100 14.80 -11.20 8.54
N GLN A 101 15.31 -12.30 9.09
CA GLN A 101 16.49 -12.27 9.97
C GLN A 101 17.72 -11.65 9.26
N VAL A 102 18.00 -12.08 8.03
CA VAL A 102 19.08 -11.48 7.22
C VAL A 102 18.82 -9.99 6.99
N TRP A 103 17.59 -9.61 6.65
CA TRP A 103 17.21 -8.21 6.45
C TRP A 103 17.41 -7.35 7.70
N LEU A 104 17.04 -7.86 8.88
CA LEU A 104 17.23 -7.16 10.16
C LEU A 104 18.72 -7.02 10.51
N ALA A 105 19.53 -8.05 10.27
CA ALA A 105 20.98 -7.98 10.46
C ALA A 105 21.60 -6.92 9.54
N LEU A 106 21.19 -6.87 8.26
CA LEU A 106 21.61 -5.82 7.32
C LEU A 106 21.19 -4.42 7.81
N ASN A 107 19.98 -4.26 8.37
CA ASN A 107 19.55 -2.97 8.91
C ASN A 107 20.39 -2.50 10.10
N LEU A 108 20.91 -3.40 10.96
CA LEU A 108 21.89 -3.03 11.99
C LEU A 108 23.19 -2.50 11.38
N VAL A 109 23.69 -3.17 10.35
CA VAL A 109 24.87 -2.72 9.60
C VAL A 109 24.61 -1.35 8.96
N PHE A 110 23.45 -1.16 8.31
CA PHE A 110 23.07 0.11 7.69
C PHE A 110 22.96 1.24 8.71
N LEU A 111 22.42 0.99 9.89
CA LEU A 111 22.35 1.96 10.98
C LEU A 111 23.76 2.33 11.49
N GLY A 112 24.63 1.34 11.68
CA GLY A 112 26.01 1.55 12.07
C GLY A 112 26.80 2.38 11.05
N LEU A 113 26.69 2.04 9.75
CA LEU A 113 27.30 2.80 8.66
C LEU A 113 26.75 4.23 8.58
N THR A 114 25.46 4.42 8.76
CA THR A 114 24.83 5.75 8.82
C THR A 114 25.42 6.57 9.96
N ALA A 115 25.50 5.99 11.15
CA ALA A 115 26.07 6.67 12.32
C ALA A 115 27.55 7.04 12.11
N LEU A 116 28.34 6.17 11.49
CA LEU A 116 29.74 6.45 11.14
C LEU A 116 29.88 7.57 10.11
N LEU A 117 29.07 7.56 9.06
CA LEU A 117 29.07 8.59 8.02
C LEU A 117 28.66 9.96 8.58
N LEU A 118 27.58 9.99 9.39
CA LEU A 118 27.13 11.22 10.04
C LEU A 118 28.18 11.74 11.03
N ALA A 119 28.82 10.86 11.83
CA ALA A 119 29.88 11.25 12.74
C ALA A 119 31.05 11.89 11.99
N ARG A 120 31.47 11.31 10.86
CA ARG A 120 32.53 11.88 10.00
C ARG A 120 32.12 13.20 9.35
N LEU A 121 30.83 13.30 8.91
CA LEU A 121 30.29 14.50 8.27
C LEU A 121 30.21 15.66 9.26
N MET A 122 29.83 15.37 10.49
CA MET A 122 29.61 16.36 11.56
C MET A 122 30.82 16.60 12.45
N ASN A 123 31.90 15.88 12.22
CA ASN A 123 33.06 15.85 13.13
C ASN A 123 32.67 15.56 14.59
N ALA A 124 31.76 14.59 14.76
CA ALA A 124 31.12 14.20 16.01
C ALA A 124 31.53 12.76 16.41
N MET A 125 31.20 12.36 17.62
CA MET A 125 31.37 10.97 18.06
C MET A 125 30.24 10.08 17.49
N THR A 126 30.59 8.91 16.96
CA THR A 126 29.60 7.91 16.47
C THR A 126 28.62 7.51 17.57
N ALA A 127 29.09 7.34 18.80
CA ALA A 127 28.24 7.07 19.97
C ALA A 127 27.19 8.17 20.21
N GLY A 128 27.55 9.44 19.99
CA GLY A 128 26.62 10.55 20.08
C GLY A 128 25.51 10.48 19.01
N ILE A 129 25.85 10.12 17.77
CA ILE A 129 24.86 9.91 16.71
C ILE A 129 23.94 8.72 17.03
N LEU A 130 24.49 7.62 17.57
CA LEU A 130 23.70 6.47 18.01
C LEU A 130 22.72 6.85 19.12
N LEU A 131 23.14 7.68 20.09
CA LEU A 131 22.24 8.18 21.13
C LEU A 131 21.10 9.04 20.57
N ILE A 132 21.37 9.86 19.56
CA ILE A 132 20.32 10.63 18.88
C ILE A 132 19.37 9.68 18.15
N ALA A 133 19.87 8.64 17.47
CA ALA A 133 19.04 7.63 16.83
C ALA A 133 18.13 6.90 17.85
N LEU A 134 18.71 6.53 19.01
CA LEU A 134 17.99 5.90 20.11
C LEU A 134 17.01 6.84 20.82
N ALA A 135 17.22 8.16 20.81
CA ALA A 135 16.25 9.12 21.30
C ALA A 135 14.94 9.09 20.48
N GLY A 136 15.01 8.71 19.18
CA GLY A 136 13.86 8.39 18.35
C GLY A 136 13.41 6.93 18.45
N TYR A 137 13.58 6.27 19.59
CA TYR A 137 13.36 4.84 19.80
C TYR A 137 12.07 4.28 19.18
N PRO A 138 10.85 4.85 19.35
CA PRO A 138 9.64 4.24 18.80
C PRO A 138 9.64 4.14 17.27
N SER A 139 10.18 5.15 16.58
CA SER A 139 10.33 5.12 15.12
C SER A 139 11.37 4.10 14.68
N LEU A 140 12.51 4.04 15.36
CA LEU A 140 13.55 3.05 15.09
C LEU A 140 13.08 1.63 15.40
N ALA A 141 12.43 1.41 16.55
CA ALA A 141 11.87 0.13 16.95
C ALA A 141 10.86 -0.38 15.92
N SER A 142 9.96 0.49 15.46
CA SER A 142 8.97 0.17 14.43
C SER A 142 9.62 -0.31 13.12
N ASN A 143 10.76 0.27 12.71
CA ASN A 143 11.49 -0.21 11.53
C ASN A 143 11.96 -1.66 11.67
N PHE A 144 12.47 -2.05 12.84
CA PHE A 144 12.97 -3.40 13.07
C PHE A 144 11.83 -4.40 13.33
N LEU A 145 10.83 -4.02 14.12
CA LEU A 145 9.66 -4.87 14.37
C LEU A 145 8.94 -5.23 13.07
N LEU A 146 8.68 -4.24 12.22
CA LEU A 146 7.96 -4.40 10.96
C LEU A 146 8.87 -4.84 9.80
N GLY A 147 10.20 -4.88 9.97
CA GLY A 147 11.14 -5.19 8.90
C GLY A 147 11.12 -4.16 7.77
N GLN A 148 10.97 -2.88 8.12
CA GLN A 148 10.78 -1.79 7.18
C GLN A 148 12.04 -1.40 6.40
N TYR A 149 11.85 -0.60 5.37
CA TYR A 149 12.84 -0.18 4.38
C TYR A 149 13.64 1.07 4.80
N TYR A 150 13.16 1.83 5.81
CA TYR A 150 13.59 3.22 6.01
C TYR A 150 14.98 3.39 6.63
N VAL A 151 15.53 2.38 7.31
CA VAL A 151 16.92 2.40 7.76
C VAL A 151 17.89 2.28 6.57
N PHE A 152 17.56 1.43 5.58
CA PHE A 152 18.29 1.36 4.32
C PHE A 152 18.20 2.66 3.53
N LEU A 153 17.00 3.24 3.44
CA LEU A 153 16.76 4.53 2.79
C LEU A 153 17.57 5.65 3.45
N LEU A 154 17.63 5.68 4.78
CA LEU A 154 18.42 6.64 5.56
C LEU A 154 19.92 6.54 5.23
N LEU A 155 20.46 5.31 5.07
CA LEU A 155 21.85 5.12 4.64
C LEU A 155 22.08 5.71 3.24
N LEU A 156 21.22 5.40 2.28
CA LEU A 156 21.33 5.90 0.90
C LEU A 156 21.23 7.44 0.85
N LEU A 157 20.30 8.04 1.60
CA LEU A 157 20.18 9.50 1.74
C LEU A 157 21.43 10.10 2.35
N THR A 158 21.98 9.47 3.39
CA THR A 158 23.21 9.93 4.05
C THR A 158 24.40 9.87 3.08
N LEU A 159 24.54 8.81 2.29
CA LEU A 159 25.55 8.69 1.24
C LEU A 159 25.39 9.75 0.16
N GLY A 160 24.16 10.01 -0.29
CA GLY A 160 23.85 11.04 -1.27
C GLY A 160 24.22 12.44 -0.76
N VAL A 161 23.76 12.80 0.43
CA VAL A 161 24.08 14.09 1.09
C VAL A 161 25.57 14.21 1.37
N TRP A 162 26.22 13.16 1.86
CA TRP A 162 27.67 13.13 2.10
C TRP A 162 28.45 13.40 0.80
N SER A 163 28.03 12.78 -0.31
CA SER A 163 28.66 12.98 -1.62
C SER A 163 28.49 14.42 -2.12
N LEU A 164 27.27 14.98 -2.01
CA LEU A 164 27.00 16.37 -2.39
C LEU A 164 27.87 17.36 -1.60
N LEU A 165 27.95 17.21 -0.29
CA LEU A 165 28.72 18.09 0.59
C LEU A 165 30.24 17.94 0.43
N ARG A 166 30.72 16.83 -0.16
CA ARG A 166 32.12 16.60 -0.52
C ARG A 166 32.47 17.03 -1.96
N GLY A 167 31.55 17.71 -2.64
CA GLY A 167 31.76 18.17 -4.03
C GLY A 167 31.60 17.06 -5.08
N ARG A 168 31.22 15.83 -4.70
CA ARG A 168 30.98 14.71 -5.60
C ARG A 168 29.53 14.74 -6.10
N ALA A 169 29.18 15.83 -6.82
CA ALA A 169 27.79 16.11 -7.18
C ALA A 169 27.14 14.99 -8.01
N PHE A 170 27.86 14.42 -8.99
CA PHE A 170 27.33 13.33 -9.82
C PHE A 170 26.96 12.09 -9.01
N THR A 171 27.84 11.64 -8.11
CA THR A 171 27.58 10.46 -7.23
C THR A 171 26.46 10.74 -6.24
N GLY A 172 26.37 11.98 -5.73
CA GLY A 172 25.24 12.41 -4.89
C GLY A 172 23.92 12.32 -5.66
N GLY A 173 23.91 12.77 -6.92
CA GLY A 173 22.78 12.65 -7.82
C GLY A 173 22.40 11.19 -8.12
N LEU A 174 23.37 10.31 -8.39
CA LEU A 174 23.13 8.86 -8.58
C LEU A 174 22.41 8.26 -7.37
N ALA A 175 22.86 8.56 -6.15
CA ALA A 175 22.19 8.08 -4.94
C ALA A 175 20.74 8.57 -4.85
N MET A 176 20.48 9.86 -5.12
CA MET A 176 19.12 10.41 -5.12
C MET A 176 18.25 9.78 -6.18
N GLY A 177 18.76 9.52 -7.40
CA GLY A 177 18.02 8.83 -8.45
C GLY A 177 17.68 7.38 -8.10
N ALA A 178 18.61 6.64 -7.49
CA ALA A 178 18.36 5.29 -7.00
C ALA A 178 17.24 5.28 -5.93
N ILE A 179 17.28 6.20 -4.97
CA ILE A 179 16.22 6.35 -3.95
C ILE A 179 14.89 6.69 -4.62
N CYS A 180 14.89 7.58 -5.63
CA CYS A 180 13.68 7.95 -6.37
C CYS A 180 13.01 6.71 -6.99
N MET A 181 13.77 5.87 -7.66
CA MET A 181 13.24 4.67 -8.31
C MET A 181 12.81 3.57 -7.34
N LEU A 182 13.46 3.50 -6.17
CA LEU A 182 13.10 2.52 -5.14
C LEU A 182 11.90 2.95 -4.27
N LYS A 183 11.73 4.25 -4.00
CA LYS A 183 10.72 4.74 -3.02
C LYS A 183 10.13 6.13 -3.32
N LEU A 184 10.41 6.75 -4.44
CA LEU A 184 10.01 8.12 -4.84
C LEU A 184 10.35 9.24 -3.82
N TYR A 185 10.93 8.91 -2.67
CA TYR A 185 11.18 9.84 -1.57
C TYR A 185 12.06 11.03 -1.97
N SER A 186 13.04 10.80 -2.84
CA SER A 186 13.97 11.83 -3.30
C SER A 186 13.55 12.54 -4.60
N ALA A 187 12.36 12.24 -5.16
CA ALA A 187 11.89 12.88 -6.39
C ALA A 187 11.95 14.42 -6.36
N PRO A 188 11.60 15.11 -5.24
CA PRO A 188 11.70 16.56 -5.17
C PRO A 188 13.14 17.11 -5.33
N PHE A 189 14.19 16.29 -5.17
CA PHE A 189 15.56 16.72 -5.44
C PHE A 189 15.80 17.08 -6.92
N LEU A 190 14.97 16.61 -7.86
CA LEU A 190 14.97 17.13 -9.24
C LEU A 190 14.78 18.65 -9.27
N LEU A 191 13.78 19.14 -8.53
CA LEU A 191 13.51 20.59 -8.43
C LEU A 191 14.66 21.32 -7.73
N PHE A 192 15.22 20.71 -6.68
CA PHE A 192 16.35 21.29 -5.95
C PHE A 192 17.59 21.43 -6.84
N PHE A 193 17.97 20.38 -7.59
CA PHE A 193 19.12 20.42 -8.47
C PHE A 193 18.94 21.37 -9.65
N LEU A 194 17.73 21.42 -10.23
CA LEU A 194 17.38 22.38 -11.27
C LEU A 194 17.48 23.82 -10.76
N TRP A 195 16.90 24.12 -9.61
CA TRP A 195 16.91 25.46 -9.03
C TRP A 195 18.33 25.93 -8.67
N LYS A 196 19.12 25.05 -8.01
CA LYS A 196 20.49 25.31 -7.59
C LYS A 196 21.49 25.23 -8.76
N ARG A 197 21.03 24.93 -9.99
CA ARG A 197 21.88 24.69 -11.18
C ARG A 197 22.97 23.65 -10.96
N GLN A 198 22.69 22.64 -10.13
CA GLN A 198 23.61 21.54 -9.85
C GLN A 198 23.57 20.50 -10.98
N TRP A 199 23.99 20.90 -12.19
CA TRP A 199 23.83 20.10 -13.42
C TRP A 199 24.46 18.71 -13.33
N ARG A 200 25.61 18.58 -12.65
CA ARG A 200 26.25 17.26 -12.44
C ARG A 200 25.41 16.36 -11.53
N ALA A 201 24.82 16.89 -10.48
CA ALA A 201 23.94 16.13 -9.60
C ALA A 201 22.63 15.76 -10.34
N LEU A 202 22.05 16.69 -11.09
CA LEU A 202 20.90 16.43 -11.93
C LEU A 202 21.17 15.31 -12.94
N LEU A 203 22.31 15.38 -13.65
CA LEU A 203 22.71 14.34 -14.60
C LEU A 203 22.86 12.99 -13.90
N GLY A 204 23.53 12.94 -12.73
CA GLY A 204 23.64 11.71 -11.95
C GLY A 204 22.28 11.12 -11.58
N MET A 205 21.33 11.96 -11.12
CA MET A 205 19.97 11.55 -10.80
C MET A 205 19.23 11.00 -12.00
N LEU A 206 19.29 11.68 -13.15
CA LEU A 206 18.66 11.25 -14.40
C LEU A 206 19.25 9.94 -14.94
N VAL A 207 20.59 9.77 -14.85
CA VAL A 207 21.26 8.52 -15.24
C VAL A 207 20.77 7.36 -14.37
N ALA A 208 20.70 7.54 -13.05
CA ALA A 208 20.18 6.50 -12.17
C ALA A 208 18.70 6.19 -12.49
N CYS A 209 17.85 7.21 -12.65
CA CYS A 209 16.45 7.01 -13.03
C CYS A 209 16.33 6.25 -14.38
N LEU A 210 17.16 6.57 -15.36
CA LEU A 210 17.18 5.89 -16.66
C LEU A 210 17.58 4.41 -16.51
N VAL A 211 18.69 4.14 -15.81
CA VAL A 211 19.20 2.77 -15.61
C VAL A 211 18.18 1.91 -14.87
N PHE A 212 17.65 2.40 -13.76
CA PHE A 212 16.62 1.68 -13.00
C PHE A 212 15.29 1.59 -13.77
N GLY A 213 14.93 2.61 -14.57
CA GLY A 213 13.77 2.59 -15.44
C GLY A 213 13.88 1.51 -16.52
N ILE A 214 15.04 1.43 -17.20
CA ILE A 214 15.31 0.36 -18.16
C ILE A 214 15.25 -1.00 -17.49
N LEU A 215 15.85 -1.16 -16.31
CA LEU A 215 15.77 -2.40 -15.54
C LEU A 215 14.33 -2.78 -15.20
N SER A 216 13.50 -1.81 -14.80
CA SER A 216 12.09 -2.04 -14.49
C SER A 216 11.30 -2.48 -15.72
N VAL A 217 11.50 -1.83 -16.86
CA VAL A 217 10.85 -2.19 -18.13
C VAL A 217 11.32 -3.56 -18.63
N ALA A 218 12.62 -3.84 -18.53
CA ALA A 218 13.17 -5.14 -18.93
C ALA A 218 12.64 -6.30 -18.07
N TRP A 219 12.34 -6.04 -16.80
CA TRP A 219 11.86 -7.08 -15.87
C TRP A 219 10.36 -7.28 -15.93
N PHE A 220 9.58 -6.19 -15.92
CA PHE A 220 8.12 -6.21 -15.77
C PHE A 220 7.36 -5.85 -17.05
N GLY A 221 8.04 -5.38 -18.08
CA GLY A 221 7.41 -4.88 -19.31
C GLY A 221 7.00 -3.42 -19.25
N TRP A 222 6.72 -2.86 -20.43
CA TRP A 222 6.30 -1.47 -20.59
C TRP A 222 4.93 -1.19 -19.94
N ASP A 223 3.94 -2.04 -20.22
CA ASP A 223 2.55 -1.84 -19.79
C ASP A 223 2.41 -1.82 -18.27
N ALA A 224 3.18 -2.66 -17.56
CA ALA A 224 3.19 -2.68 -16.09
C ALA A 224 3.74 -1.38 -15.49
N ASN A 225 4.76 -0.79 -16.11
CA ASN A 225 5.31 0.49 -15.67
C ASN A 225 4.37 1.66 -16.00
N VAL A 226 3.73 1.64 -17.17
CA VAL A 226 2.69 2.62 -17.53
C VAL A 226 1.52 2.54 -16.55
N PHE A 227 1.04 1.34 -16.25
CA PHE A 227 0.00 1.12 -15.23
C PHE A 227 0.38 1.72 -13.87
N TYR A 228 1.59 1.46 -13.39
CA TYR A 228 2.06 2.07 -12.15
C TYR A 228 2.00 3.61 -12.20
N LEU A 229 2.52 4.21 -13.26
CA LEU A 229 2.62 5.67 -13.40
C LEU A 229 1.26 6.36 -13.60
N THR A 230 0.33 5.71 -14.28
CA THR A 230 -0.96 6.32 -14.64
C THR A 230 -2.08 5.97 -13.68
N TYR A 231 -1.97 4.87 -12.95
CA TYR A 231 -3.02 4.36 -12.07
C TYR A 231 -2.63 4.35 -10.58
N VAL A 232 -1.52 3.69 -10.22
CA VAL A 232 -1.12 3.51 -8.82
C VAL A 232 -0.50 4.78 -8.24
N PHE A 233 0.44 5.39 -8.96
CA PHE A 233 1.16 6.58 -8.49
C PHE A 233 0.25 7.79 -8.21
N PRO A 234 -0.71 8.17 -9.07
CA PRO A 234 -1.62 9.28 -8.78
C PRO A 234 -2.42 9.05 -7.49
N ARG A 235 -2.94 7.84 -7.28
CA ARG A 235 -3.68 7.48 -6.06
C ARG A 235 -2.78 7.49 -4.82
N ALA A 236 -1.55 7.01 -4.95
CA ALA A 236 -0.56 7.08 -3.87
C ALA A 236 -0.20 8.53 -3.51
N ALA A 237 -0.07 9.41 -4.52
CA ALA A 237 0.19 10.83 -4.32
C ALA A 237 -0.97 11.57 -3.63
N GLU A 238 -2.19 11.05 -3.74
CA GLU A 238 -3.38 11.56 -3.06
C GLU A 238 -3.67 10.87 -1.73
N ASN A 239 -2.82 9.92 -1.32
CA ASN A 239 -3.12 9.01 -0.21
C ASN A 239 -4.48 8.29 -0.38
N ALA A 240 -4.94 8.08 -1.62
CA ALA A 240 -6.13 7.32 -1.95
C ALA A 240 -5.79 5.83 -2.08
N ILE A 241 -5.20 5.28 -1.02
CA ILE A 241 -4.70 3.92 -0.92
C ILE A 241 -5.01 3.38 0.47
N LEU A 242 -5.28 2.08 0.59
CA LEU A 242 -5.63 1.48 1.88
C LEU A 242 -6.74 2.27 2.58
N ASP A 243 -6.61 2.51 3.88
CA ASP A 243 -7.49 3.45 4.59
C ASP A 243 -6.96 4.89 4.50
N PRO A 244 -7.48 5.71 3.54
CA PRO A 244 -7.03 7.07 3.35
C PRO A 244 -7.44 8.01 4.51
N TYR A 245 -8.24 7.52 5.46
CA TYR A 245 -8.71 8.24 6.64
C TYR A 245 -8.02 7.77 7.92
N HIS A 246 -7.07 6.81 7.84
CA HIS A 246 -6.44 6.22 9.02
C HIS A 246 -5.72 7.27 9.88
N PRO A 247 -6.05 7.35 11.19
CA PRO A 247 -5.51 8.41 12.06
C PRO A 247 -4.00 8.30 12.32
N GLY A 248 -3.40 7.14 12.11
CA GLY A 248 -1.95 6.93 12.24
C GLY A 248 -1.10 7.56 11.13
N ILE A 249 -1.73 8.01 10.03
CA ILE A 249 -1.06 8.70 8.92
C ILE A 249 -1.05 10.20 9.20
N GLY A 250 0.03 10.71 9.76
CA GLY A 250 0.18 12.11 10.16
C GLY A 250 0.62 13.02 9.03
N THR A 251 -0.19 13.24 7.98
CA THR A 251 0.13 14.09 6.82
C THR A 251 -0.92 15.17 6.57
N PHE A 252 -0.54 16.25 5.87
CA PHE A 252 -1.50 17.27 5.42
C PHE A 252 -2.57 16.68 4.50
N THR A 253 -2.21 15.74 3.63
CA THR A 253 -3.15 15.06 2.74
C THR A 253 -4.24 14.35 3.55
N ASN A 254 -3.86 13.61 4.60
CA ASN A 254 -4.82 12.92 5.46
C ASN A 254 -5.67 13.91 6.28
N LEU A 255 -5.05 14.93 6.86
CA LEU A 255 -5.77 15.99 7.58
C LEU A 255 -6.84 16.64 6.71
N LEU A 256 -6.48 17.07 5.51
CA LEU A 256 -7.40 17.71 4.56
C LEU A 256 -8.52 16.75 4.11
N ARG A 257 -8.17 15.49 3.83
CA ARG A 257 -9.17 14.49 3.44
C ARG A 257 -10.20 14.27 4.55
N ARG A 258 -9.76 14.05 5.78
CA ARG A 258 -10.66 13.90 6.93
C ARG A 258 -11.51 15.14 7.20
N THR A 259 -10.96 16.32 6.89
CA THR A 259 -11.67 17.59 7.10
C THR A 259 -12.75 17.82 6.04
N PHE A 260 -12.48 17.50 4.76
CA PHE A 260 -13.29 17.96 3.64
C PHE A 260 -14.01 16.87 2.85
N VAL A 261 -13.66 15.58 3.02
CA VAL A 261 -14.23 14.50 2.21
C VAL A 261 -15.02 13.55 3.09
N GLY A 262 -16.33 13.51 2.89
CA GLY A 262 -17.21 12.52 3.52
C GLY A 262 -17.09 11.16 2.83
N GLU A 263 -17.07 10.11 3.64
CA GLU A 263 -17.19 8.71 3.19
C GLU A 263 -18.03 7.95 4.23
N VAL A 264 -18.97 7.15 3.75
CA VAL A 264 -20.05 6.59 4.56
C VAL A 264 -19.57 5.77 5.76
N GLU A 265 -18.46 5.04 5.60
CA GLU A 265 -17.95 4.13 6.63
C GLU A 265 -16.70 4.66 7.34
N LEU A 266 -15.73 5.20 6.58
CA LEU A 266 -14.42 5.57 7.10
C LEU A 266 -14.36 7.00 7.62
N ASN A 267 -15.23 7.89 7.10
CA ASN A 267 -15.31 9.30 7.51
C ASN A 267 -16.74 9.86 7.37
N PRO A 268 -17.73 9.31 8.08
CA PRO A 268 -19.14 9.68 7.91
C PRO A 268 -19.45 11.13 8.31
N ASN A 269 -18.65 11.71 9.18
CA ASN A 269 -18.85 13.05 9.72
C ASN A 269 -17.61 13.93 9.50
N PRO A 270 -17.31 14.36 8.26
CA PRO A 270 -16.24 15.32 8.00
C PRO A 270 -16.61 16.68 8.63
N LEU A 271 -15.59 17.49 8.95
CA LEU A 271 -15.84 18.84 9.50
C LEU A 271 -16.61 19.71 8.48
N PHE A 272 -16.27 19.58 7.19
CA PHE A 272 -16.96 20.20 6.07
C PHE A 272 -17.06 19.18 4.94
N ASN A 273 -18.23 18.94 4.38
CA ASN A 273 -18.34 18.09 3.20
C ASN A 273 -18.15 18.92 1.92
N ALA A 274 -16.89 19.19 1.57
CA ALA A 274 -16.50 20.00 0.43
C ALA A 274 -15.29 19.38 -0.30
N PRO A 275 -15.44 18.27 -1.06
CA PRO A 275 -14.34 17.57 -1.72
C PRO A 275 -13.48 18.47 -2.62
N ILE A 276 -14.07 19.47 -3.28
CA ILE A 276 -13.34 20.43 -4.11
C ILE A 276 -12.28 21.21 -3.31
N ALA A 277 -12.56 21.50 -2.03
CA ALA A 277 -11.57 22.14 -1.16
C ALA A 277 -10.37 21.23 -0.89
N PHE A 278 -10.59 19.92 -0.71
CA PHE A 278 -9.51 18.94 -0.62
C PHE A 278 -8.67 18.91 -1.90
N PHE A 279 -9.30 18.80 -3.07
CA PHE A 279 -8.62 18.74 -4.36
C PHE A 279 -7.81 20.00 -4.67
N PHE A 280 -8.26 21.17 -4.19
CA PHE A 280 -7.54 22.42 -4.33
C PHE A 280 -6.40 22.57 -3.32
N LEU A 281 -6.68 22.39 -2.02
CA LEU A 281 -5.73 22.67 -0.94
C LEU A 281 -4.57 21.68 -0.90
N ARG A 282 -4.80 20.42 -1.24
CA ARG A 282 -3.76 19.38 -1.25
C ARG A 282 -2.58 19.75 -2.16
N PRO A 283 -2.75 19.94 -3.48
CA PRO A 283 -1.65 20.34 -4.34
C PRO A 283 -1.10 21.73 -4.01
N ALA A 284 -1.95 22.69 -3.62
CA ALA A 284 -1.52 24.02 -3.22
C ALA A 284 -0.53 24.00 -2.06
N LEU A 285 -0.83 23.26 -0.99
CA LEU A 285 0.06 23.13 0.17
C LEU A 285 1.33 22.34 -0.17
N THR A 286 1.20 21.19 -0.85
CA THR A 286 2.34 20.37 -1.24
C THR A 286 3.35 21.15 -2.09
N LEU A 287 2.86 21.84 -3.12
CA LEU A 287 3.71 22.66 -3.99
C LEU A 287 4.29 23.86 -3.24
N SER A 288 3.52 24.51 -2.38
CA SER A 288 4.03 25.62 -1.57
C SER A 288 5.17 25.19 -0.65
N ILE A 289 5.02 24.08 0.06
CA ILE A 289 6.05 23.53 0.96
C ILE A 289 7.35 23.20 0.20
N LEU A 290 7.27 22.78 -1.05
CA LEU A 290 8.45 22.44 -1.87
C LEU A 290 9.05 23.64 -2.60
N ILE A 291 8.23 24.54 -3.15
CA ILE A 291 8.69 25.65 -4.02
C ILE A 291 9.22 26.83 -3.20
N PHE A 292 8.54 27.24 -2.11
CA PHE A 292 8.98 28.39 -1.33
C PHE A 292 10.39 28.26 -0.73
N PRO A 293 10.80 27.10 -0.18
CA PRO A 293 12.20 26.90 0.19
C PRO A 293 13.16 27.13 -0.96
N LEU A 294 12.85 26.64 -2.17
CA LEU A 294 13.71 26.82 -3.33
C LEU A 294 13.89 28.30 -3.68
N LEU A 295 12.79 29.09 -3.65
CA LEU A 295 12.83 30.53 -3.92
C LEU A 295 13.73 31.29 -2.93
N ALA A 296 13.90 30.78 -1.72
CA ALA A 296 14.75 31.36 -0.68
C ALA A 296 16.23 31.03 -0.83
N LEU A 297 16.58 30.02 -1.66
CA LEU A 297 17.96 29.55 -1.85
C LEU A 297 18.65 30.29 -2.99
N GLN A 298 19.94 30.60 -2.80
CA GLN A 298 20.77 31.16 -3.87
C GLN A 298 21.03 30.12 -4.96
N ARG A 299 20.84 30.51 -6.22
CA ARG A 299 20.91 29.59 -7.36
C ARG A 299 22.30 29.00 -7.56
N ASP A 300 23.31 29.80 -7.72
CA ASP A 300 24.65 29.35 -8.14
C ASP A 300 25.62 29.11 -6.96
N ALA A 301 25.12 29.16 -5.73
CA ALA A 301 25.93 28.89 -4.53
C ALA A 301 26.15 27.38 -4.32
N ALA A 302 27.26 27.04 -3.68
CA ALA A 302 27.51 25.68 -3.22
C ALA A 302 26.37 25.19 -2.32
N VAL A 303 26.11 23.88 -2.38
CA VAL A 303 25.06 23.26 -1.55
C VAL A 303 25.51 23.25 -0.09
N ASP A 304 24.70 23.84 0.79
CA ASP A 304 24.96 23.91 2.23
C ASP A 304 24.18 22.86 3.02
N ARG A 305 24.72 22.51 4.20
CA ARG A 305 24.12 21.52 5.11
C ARG A 305 22.73 21.92 5.59
N ARG A 306 22.55 23.20 5.93
CA ARG A 306 21.29 23.73 6.45
C ARG A 306 20.23 23.77 5.36
N GLU A 307 20.60 24.12 4.13
CA GLU A 307 19.71 24.08 2.95
C GLU A 307 19.20 22.65 2.70
N LEU A 308 20.11 21.66 2.71
CA LEU A 308 19.73 20.26 2.53
C LEU A 308 18.86 19.75 3.68
N ALA A 309 19.19 20.09 4.92
CA ALA A 309 18.39 19.71 6.08
C ALA A 309 16.98 20.29 6.00
N TRP A 310 16.86 21.56 5.65
CA TRP A 310 15.57 22.23 5.49
C TRP A 310 14.73 21.62 4.36
N PHE A 311 15.35 21.32 3.22
CA PHE A 311 14.67 20.71 2.09
C PHE A 311 14.24 19.26 2.37
N LEU A 312 15.03 18.48 3.12
CA LEU A 312 14.64 17.14 3.58
C LEU A 312 13.42 17.19 4.52
N ILE A 313 13.35 18.19 5.41
CA ILE A 313 12.17 18.43 6.26
C ILE A 313 10.96 18.82 5.39
N ALA A 314 11.16 19.65 4.36
CA ALA A 314 10.10 20.01 3.41
C ALA A 314 9.55 18.78 2.67
N ILE A 315 10.43 17.87 2.21
CA ILE A 315 10.03 16.62 1.56
C ILE A 315 9.16 15.77 2.50
N LEU A 316 9.57 15.61 3.76
CA LEU A 316 8.80 14.84 4.72
C LEU A 316 7.45 15.49 5.03
N LEU A 317 7.41 16.82 5.18
CA LEU A 317 6.18 17.58 5.44
C LEU A 317 5.19 17.54 4.26
N SER A 318 5.70 17.47 3.01
CA SER A 318 4.89 17.36 1.78
C SER A 318 4.51 15.92 1.43
N SER A 319 5.01 14.92 2.17
CA SER A 319 4.73 13.50 1.89
C SER A 319 3.23 13.20 2.03
N PRO A 320 2.61 12.51 1.07
CA PRO A 320 1.19 12.13 1.16
C PRO A 320 0.93 11.04 2.19
N ASN A 321 1.94 10.20 2.48
CA ASN A 321 1.82 9.08 3.40
C ASN A 321 3.05 9.01 4.31
N THR A 322 2.84 9.12 5.63
CA THR A 322 3.93 9.10 6.62
C THR A 322 3.47 8.35 7.87
N ALA A 323 3.94 7.12 8.01
CA ALA A 323 3.74 6.33 9.22
C ALA A 323 4.88 6.55 10.24
N LEU A 324 4.76 5.99 11.44
CA LEU A 324 5.70 6.20 12.54
C LEU A 324 7.15 5.88 12.17
N TYR A 325 7.39 4.78 11.47
CA TYR A 325 8.73 4.32 11.09
C TYR A 325 9.44 5.26 10.09
N VAL A 326 8.71 6.11 9.36
CA VAL A 326 9.30 7.06 8.40
C VAL A 326 10.14 8.12 9.10
N PHE A 327 9.78 8.50 10.32
CA PHE A 327 10.46 9.57 11.07
C PHE A 327 11.92 9.26 11.43
N VAL A 328 12.38 8.00 11.30
CA VAL A 328 13.80 7.66 11.44
C VAL A 328 14.69 8.45 10.46
N VAL A 329 14.14 8.84 9.30
CA VAL A 329 14.85 9.63 8.28
C VAL A 329 15.23 11.02 8.80
N LEU A 330 14.49 11.56 9.78
CA LEU A 330 14.83 12.84 10.42
C LEU A 330 16.17 12.84 11.16
N LEU A 331 16.73 11.66 11.48
CA LEU A 331 18.07 11.57 12.06
C LEU A 331 19.09 12.33 11.21
N LEU A 332 19.00 12.26 9.88
CA LEU A 332 19.91 12.94 8.95
C LEU A 332 19.83 14.48 9.06
N PRO A 333 18.68 15.14 8.82
CA PRO A 333 18.60 16.61 8.91
C PRO A 333 18.83 17.12 10.34
N ILE A 334 18.37 16.42 11.36
CA ILE A 334 18.63 16.80 12.76
C ILE A 334 20.12 16.77 13.09
N ALA A 335 20.82 15.68 12.75
CA ALA A 335 22.28 15.59 12.96
C ALA A 335 23.02 16.73 12.24
N MET A 336 22.64 17.04 10.99
CA MET A 336 23.25 18.14 10.22
C MET A 336 23.07 19.51 10.89
N LEU A 337 21.95 19.77 11.54
CA LEU A 337 21.62 21.04 12.18
C LEU A 337 22.28 21.19 13.55
N LEU A 338 22.41 20.10 14.32
CA LEU A 338 22.94 20.16 15.70
C LEU A 338 24.36 20.75 15.79
N GLY A 339 25.21 20.51 14.77
CA GLY A 339 26.56 21.05 14.73
C GLY A 339 26.67 22.56 14.41
N GLN A 340 25.56 23.21 14.08
CA GLN A 340 25.51 24.61 13.61
C GLN A 340 24.62 25.52 14.44
N THR A 341 24.11 25.05 15.59
CA THR A 341 23.13 25.75 16.39
C THR A 341 23.58 25.95 17.85
N ASN A 342 23.02 26.95 18.52
CA ASN A 342 23.24 27.14 19.94
C ASN A 342 22.50 26.05 20.77
N ARG A 343 22.86 25.91 22.06
CA ARG A 343 22.32 24.87 22.94
C ARG A 343 20.79 24.88 23.04
N ARG A 344 20.13 26.04 23.01
CA ARG A 344 18.66 26.15 23.11
C ARG A 344 18.01 25.58 21.85
N ILE A 345 18.48 26.00 20.67
CA ILE A 345 17.98 25.47 19.39
C ILE A 345 18.28 23.98 19.28
N ALA A 346 19.47 23.52 19.67
CA ALA A 346 19.81 22.09 19.67
C ALA A 346 18.84 21.27 20.55
N ALA A 347 18.51 21.76 21.76
CA ALA A 347 17.52 21.12 22.63
C ALA A 347 16.13 21.08 21.98
N THR A 348 15.69 22.17 21.34
CA THR A 348 14.40 22.23 20.62
C THR A 348 14.38 21.23 19.46
N LEU A 349 15.46 21.11 18.68
CA LEU A 349 15.55 20.15 17.58
C LEU A 349 15.46 18.69 18.07
N ILE A 350 16.15 18.37 19.16
CA ILE A 350 16.10 17.03 19.76
C ILE A 350 14.71 16.75 20.33
N ALA A 351 14.11 17.71 21.04
CA ALA A 351 12.75 17.56 21.57
C ALA A 351 11.72 17.35 20.45
N ALA A 352 11.79 18.14 19.36
CA ALA A 352 10.93 17.96 18.20
C ALA A 352 11.11 16.58 17.54
N TYR A 353 12.36 16.12 17.40
CA TYR A 353 12.66 14.79 16.89
C TYR A 353 12.05 13.68 17.75
N ILE A 354 12.25 13.75 19.06
CA ILE A 354 11.67 12.78 20.01
C ILE A 354 10.15 12.76 19.87
N LEU A 355 9.50 13.94 19.93
CA LEU A 355 8.03 14.06 19.82
C LEU A 355 7.51 13.49 18.48
N LEU A 356 8.17 13.75 17.36
CA LEU A 356 7.80 13.21 16.06
C LEU A 356 7.94 11.68 15.99
N CYS A 357 8.90 11.12 16.71
CA CYS A 357 9.11 9.68 16.79
C CYS A 357 8.16 8.97 17.77
N LEU A 358 7.37 9.67 18.59
CA LEU A 358 6.36 9.07 19.47
C LEU A 358 5.10 8.65 18.68
N PRO A 359 4.35 7.64 19.13
CA PRO A 359 3.07 7.24 18.54
C PRO A 359 1.94 8.21 18.93
N LEU A 360 2.07 9.47 18.49
CA LEU A 360 1.06 10.50 18.73
C LEU A 360 -0.06 10.36 17.69
N TYR A 361 -1.23 9.96 18.14
CA TYR A 361 -2.45 9.89 17.33
C TYR A 361 -3.30 11.17 17.52
N PRO A 362 -4.07 11.58 16.49
CA PRO A 362 -4.98 12.71 16.64
C PRO A 362 -6.09 12.39 17.65
N ALA A 363 -6.29 13.30 18.61
CA ALA A 363 -7.41 13.22 19.54
C ALA A 363 -8.75 13.57 18.86
N TYR A 364 -8.71 14.45 17.86
CA TYR A 364 -9.84 14.90 17.05
C TYR A 364 -9.50 14.81 15.57
N SER A 365 -10.50 14.81 14.71
CA SER A 365 -10.33 14.67 13.24
C SER A 365 -9.39 15.70 12.60
N TRP A 366 -9.23 16.87 13.22
CA TRP A 366 -8.40 17.99 12.75
C TRP A 366 -7.09 18.17 13.54
N LEU A 367 -6.92 17.52 14.69
CA LEU A 367 -5.73 17.67 15.54
C LEU A 367 -4.72 16.57 15.23
N PHE A 368 -3.77 16.87 14.34
CA PHE A 368 -2.66 16.01 13.95
C PHE A 368 -1.35 16.55 14.55
N PRO A 369 -0.94 16.16 15.78
CA PRO A 369 0.20 16.76 16.48
C PRO A 369 1.49 16.73 15.66
N LYS A 370 1.77 15.63 14.96
CA LYS A 370 2.98 15.46 14.15
C LYS A 370 3.09 16.47 13.02
N ILE A 371 1.99 16.81 12.37
CA ILE A 371 1.98 17.82 11.30
C ILE A 371 2.42 19.17 11.84
N TRP A 372 1.85 19.59 12.97
CA TRP A 372 2.13 20.90 13.56
C TRP A 372 3.56 20.99 14.11
N ILE A 373 4.07 19.91 14.73
CA ILE A 373 5.45 19.84 15.19
C ILE A 373 6.41 19.91 14.00
N LEU A 374 6.13 19.17 12.91
CA LEU A 374 6.96 19.15 11.73
C LEU A 374 6.92 20.50 10.98
N LEU A 375 5.75 21.15 10.93
CA LEU A 375 5.59 22.50 10.39
C LEU A 375 6.37 23.53 11.23
N ALA A 376 6.28 23.46 12.56
CA ALA A 376 7.04 24.34 13.45
C ALA A 376 8.55 24.16 13.24
N LEU A 377 9.01 22.91 13.09
CA LEU A 377 10.39 22.59 12.78
C LEU A 377 10.81 23.18 11.42
N PHE A 378 9.98 23.00 10.39
CA PHE A 378 10.20 23.56 9.06
C PHE A 378 10.34 25.09 9.07
N VAL A 379 9.45 25.78 9.78
CA VAL A 379 9.48 27.25 9.93
C VAL A 379 10.71 27.70 10.73
N LEU A 380 11.03 27.01 11.83
CA LEU A 380 12.18 27.33 12.67
C LEU A 380 13.51 27.23 11.90
N VAL A 381 13.70 26.14 11.16
CA VAL A 381 14.93 25.91 10.36
C VAL A 381 15.02 26.90 9.20
N GLY A 382 13.88 27.22 8.59
CA GLY A 382 13.78 28.16 7.46
C GLY A 382 13.85 29.64 7.85
N LYS A 383 13.85 30.01 9.14
CA LYS A 383 13.70 31.38 9.63
C LYS A 383 14.64 32.41 8.94
N GLU A 384 15.89 32.06 8.72
CA GLU A 384 16.88 32.94 8.10
C GLU A 384 16.69 33.03 6.57
N TYR A 385 16.10 32.04 5.96
CA TYR A 385 15.88 31.97 4.52
C TYR A 385 14.61 32.70 4.08
N TRP A 386 13.54 32.70 4.89
CA TRP A 386 12.28 33.38 4.56
C TRP A 386 12.46 34.86 4.20
N ARG A 387 13.41 35.54 4.88
CA ARG A 387 13.73 36.95 4.64
C ARG A 387 14.39 37.21 3.29
N LYS A 388 14.91 36.17 2.62
CA LYS A 388 15.59 36.28 1.32
C LYS A 388 14.65 36.10 0.13
N ILE A 389 13.39 35.75 0.37
CA ILE A 389 12.41 35.55 -0.69
C ILE A 389 12.05 36.90 -1.32
N GLN A 390 12.27 37.00 -2.61
CA GLN A 390 11.89 38.19 -3.37
C GLN A 390 10.40 38.14 -3.70
N LEU A 391 9.73 39.28 -3.60
CA LEU A 391 8.28 39.39 -3.76
C LEU A 391 7.79 38.96 -5.16
N ARG A 392 8.47 39.43 -6.24
CA ARG A 392 8.07 39.08 -7.61
C ARG A 392 8.05 37.59 -7.90
N PRO A 393 9.15 36.81 -7.71
CA PRO A 393 9.12 35.38 -7.94
C PRO A 393 8.15 34.66 -6.99
N ALA A 394 7.96 35.15 -5.76
CA ALA A 394 6.98 34.58 -4.82
C ALA A 394 5.54 34.74 -5.33
N LEU A 395 5.17 35.91 -5.82
CA LEU A 395 3.85 36.15 -6.41
C LEU A 395 3.62 35.31 -7.67
N THR A 396 4.64 35.23 -8.56
CA THR A 396 4.55 34.38 -9.75
C THR A 396 4.34 32.91 -9.38
N ALA A 397 5.07 32.40 -8.39
CA ALA A 397 4.91 31.03 -7.90
C ALA A 397 3.52 30.82 -7.28
N LEU A 398 3.04 31.76 -6.46
CA LEU A 398 1.68 31.68 -5.88
C LEU A 398 0.60 31.62 -6.95
N LEU A 399 0.68 32.48 -7.98
CA LEU A 399 -0.28 32.49 -9.09
C LEU A 399 -0.23 31.17 -9.88
N ALA A 400 0.98 30.65 -10.15
CA ALA A 400 1.14 29.37 -10.84
C ALA A 400 0.59 28.19 -10.02
N ILE A 401 0.89 28.16 -8.72
CA ILE A 401 0.37 27.15 -7.79
C ILE A 401 -1.15 27.24 -7.71
N PHE A 402 -1.70 28.45 -7.60
CA PHE A 402 -3.14 28.67 -7.55
C PHE A 402 -3.82 28.17 -8.84
N ALA A 403 -3.32 28.59 -10.01
CA ALA A 403 -3.87 28.19 -11.30
C ALA A 403 -3.82 26.68 -11.50
N PHE A 404 -2.67 26.05 -11.18
CA PHE A 404 -2.52 24.60 -11.25
C PHE A 404 -3.50 23.90 -10.29
N SER A 405 -3.57 24.33 -9.03
CA SER A 405 -4.43 23.71 -8.03
C SER A 405 -5.91 23.86 -8.34
N LEU A 406 -6.29 24.98 -8.94
CA LEU A 406 -7.67 25.19 -9.40
C LEU A 406 -8.02 24.27 -10.57
N ALA A 407 -7.11 24.15 -11.56
CA ALA A 407 -7.32 23.26 -12.69
C ALA A 407 -7.39 21.79 -12.24
N ASP A 408 -6.50 21.38 -11.33
CA ASP A 408 -6.49 20.04 -10.73
C ASP A 408 -7.78 19.77 -9.94
N ALA A 409 -8.23 20.73 -9.13
CA ALA A 409 -9.46 20.62 -8.35
C ALA A 409 -10.70 20.47 -9.24
N VAL A 410 -10.82 21.26 -10.31
CA VAL A 410 -11.95 21.18 -11.25
C VAL A 410 -11.96 19.82 -11.97
N ARG A 411 -10.79 19.32 -12.37
CA ARG A 411 -10.67 18.01 -13.00
C ARG A 411 -11.11 16.88 -12.06
N HIS A 412 -10.60 16.87 -10.83
CA HIS A 412 -10.92 15.84 -9.84
C HIS A 412 -12.37 15.92 -9.38
N GLN A 413 -12.93 17.11 -9.22
CA GLN A 413 -14.34 17.29 -8.87
C GLN A 413 -15.26 16.69 -9.94
N ARG A 414 -14.97 16.91 -11.22
CA ARG A 414 -15.71 16.31 -12.32
C ARG A 414 -15.62 14.78 -12.31
N SER A 415 -14.42 14.24 -12.06
CA SER A 415 -14.23 12.79 -11.92
C SER A 415 -15.01 12.24 -10.74
N TYR A 416 -14.96 12.91 -9.60
CA TYR A 416 -15.69 12.54 -8.38
C TYR A 416 -17.20 12.56 -8.57
N GLU A 417 -17.76 13.57 -9.26
CA GLU A 417 -19.19 13.70 -9.54
C GLU A 417 -19.69 12.66 -10.55
N ASN A 418 -18.84 12.26 -11.49
CA ASN A 418 -19.15 11.29 -12.54
C ASN A 418 -18.75 9.86 -12.18
N GLU A 419 -18.38 9.59 -10.92
CA GLU A 419 -17.95 8.25 -10.50
C GLU A 419 -19.08 7.23 -10.74
N PRO A 420 -18.82 6.14 -11.48
CA PRO A 420 -19.82 5.12 -11.77
C PRO A 420 -20.47 4.51 -10.51
N ALA A 421 -19.71 4.41 -9.42
CA ALA A 421 -20.19 3.87 -8.14
C ALA A 421 -21.43 4.58 -7.58
N ARG A 422 -21.64 5.84 -7.92
CA ARG A 422 -22.83 6.61 -7.48
C ARG A 422 -24.13 6.15 -8.13
N ARG A 423 -24.04 5.33 -9.18
CA ARG A 423 -25.20 4.70 -9.82
C ARG A 423 -25.65 3.42 -9.10
N PHE A 424 -24.85 2.93 -8.17
CA PHE A 424 -25.09 1.69 -7.45
C PHE A 424 -25.50 1.96 -6.00
N THR A 425 -26.31 1.07 -5.45
CA THR A 425 -26.71 1.15 -4.03
C THR A 425 -25.70 0.38 -3.18
N SER A 426 -25.27 0.97 -2.05
CA SER A 426 -24.43 0.25 -1.09
C SER A 426 -25.24 -0.86 -0.42
N VAL A 427 -24.69 -2.05 -0.40
CA VAL A 427 -25.19 -3.15 0.43
C VAL A 427 -24.66 -2.94 1.85
N ALA A 428 -25.48 -3.26 2.87
CA ALA A 428 -25.21 -2.95 4.27
C ALA A 428 -23.73 -3.05 4.69
N SER A 429 -23.21 -1.95 5.21
CA SER A 429 -21.84 -1.84 5.69
C SER A 429 -21.62 -2.64 6.97
N GLN A 430 -20.38 -3.05 7.20
CA GLN A 430 -19.95 -3.54 8.49
C GLN A 430 -19.11 -2.49 9.23
N PRO A 431 -19.63 -1.82 10.29
CA PRO A 431 -18.80 -0.96 11.13
C PRO A 431 -17.56 -1.71 11.61
N HIS A 432 -16.39 -1.06 11.59
CA HIS A 432 -15.07 -1.60 11.93
C HIS A 432 -14.46 -2.60 10.93
N SER A 433 -15.08 -2.89 9.77
CA SER A 433 -14.41 -3.54 8.65
C SER A 433 -13.61 -2.51 7.84
N ILE A 434 -12.38 -2.86 7.48
CA ILE A 434 -11.55 -2.03 6.60
C ILE A 434 -12.07 -2.16 5.17
N PHE A 435 -12.38 -3.39 4.74
CA PHE A 435 -13.05 -3.68 3.48
C PHE A 435 -13.90 -4.95 3.57
N VAL A 436 -14.78 -5.15 2.58
CA VAL A 436 -15.62 -6.33 2.40
C VAL A 436 -15.64 -6.76 0.93
N SER A 437 -15.62 -8.07 0.68
CA SER A 437 -15.55 -8.63 -0.68
C SER A 437 -16.12 -10.05 -0.76
N TYR A 438 -16.10 -10.66 -1.94
CA TYR A 438 -16.53 -12.02 -2.21
C TYR A 438 -17.91 -12.36 -1.59
N PRO A 439 -18.98 -11.69 -2.04
CA PRO A 439 -20.32 -11.98 -1.56
C PRO A 439 -20.78 -13.36 -2.05
N ALA A 440 -21.37 -14.15 -1.15
CA ALA A 440 -22.17 -15.30 -1.47
C ALA A 440 -23.62 -15.01 -1.04
N VAL A 441 -24.57 -15.15 -1.95
CA VAL A 441 -25.94 -14.70 -1.76
C VAL A 441 -26.90 -15.90 -1.74
N SER A 442 -27.87 -15.87 -0.82
CA SER A 442 -28.93 -16.87 -0.69
C SER A 442 -30.25 -16.23 -0.27
N ASP A 443 -31.32 -17.01 -0.20
CA ASP A 443 -32.60 -16.55 0.35
C ASP A 443 -32.52 -16.13 1.82
N ALA A 444 -31.56 -16.69 2.58
CA ALA A 444 -31.34 -16.36 3.99
C ALA A 444 -30.50 -15.10 4.20
N GLY A 445 -29.91 -14.54 3.13
CA GLY A 445 -29.08 -13.32 3.18
C GLY A 445 -27.73 -13.49 2.53
N ILE A 446 -26.81 -12.60 2.90
CA ILE A 446 -25.48 -12.47 2.27
C ILE A 446 -24.40 -12.87 3.28
N VAL A 447 -23.50 -13.75 2.86
CA VAL A 447 -22.23 -14.05 3.53
C VAL A 447 -21.11 -13.46 2.68
N PHE A 448 -20.13 -12.84 3.28
CA PHE A 448 -19.03 -12.20 2.57
C PHE A 448 -17.73 -12.20 3.40
N GLU A 449 -16.62 -12.06 2.72
CA GLU A 449 -15.33 -11.81 3.36
C GLU A 449 -15.32 -10.41 3.94
N SER A 450 -14.75 -10.28 5.13
CA SER A 450 -14.56 -9.01 5.82
C SER A 450 -13.18 -8.95 6.41
N MET A 451 -12.52 -7.81 6.27
CA MET A 451 -11.20 -7.57 6.83
C MET A 451 -11.28 -6.53 7.95
N GLY A 452 -10.86 -6.91 9.14
CA GLY A 452 -10.79 -6.05 10.32
C GLY A 452 -9.47 -6.17 11.06
N ALA A 453 -9.40 -5.64 12.26
CA ALA A 453 -8.19 -5.70 13.10
C ALA A 453 -7.76 -7.14 13.47
N GLY A 454 -8.66 -8.11 13.39
CA GLY A 454 -8.40 -9.53 13.64
C GLY A 454 -8.03 -10.36 12.40
N GLY A 455 -7.89 -9.73 11.22
CA GLY A 455 -7.64 -10.40 9.95
C GLY A 455 -8.90 -10.65 9.13
N TYR A 456 -8.86 -11.61 8.21
CA TYR A 456 -9.99 -11.99 7.37
C TYR A 456 -10.97 -12.89 8.10
N VAL A 457 -12.22 -12.47 8.14
CA VAL A 457 -13.33 -13.20 8.79
C VAL A 457 -14.55 -13.19 7.86
N LEU A 458 -15.52 -14.08 8.13
CA LEU A 458 -16.82 -14.03 7.44
C LEU A 458 -17.79 -13.19 8.25
N ASN A 459 -18.46 -12.26 7.63
CA ASN A 459 -19.40 -11.33 8.25
C ASN A 459 -18.99 -11.00 9.70
N ARG A 460 -18.86 -9.95 10.19
CA ARG A 460 -18.42 -9.44 11.50
C ARG A 460 -18.24 -10.37 12.71
N ASN A 461 -19.05 -11.41 12.82
CA ASN A 461 -19.20 -12.19 14.07
C ASN A 461 -18.63 -13.60 13.97
N LEU A 462 -18.12 -13.99 12.82
CA LEU A 462 -17.58 -15.32 12.59
C LEU A 462 -16.07 -15.25 12.50
N ALA A 463 -15.41 -15.16 13.65
CA ALA A 463 -13.96 -15.25 13.78
C ALA A 463 -13.54 -16.70 13.99
N PHE A 464 -12.55 -17.16 13.24
CA PHE A 464 -11.96 -18.50 13.31
C PHE A 464 -10.46 -18.39 13.60
N GLU A 465 -9.87 -19.48 14.09
CA GLU A 465 -8.40 -19.57 14.16
C GLU A 465 -7.84 -19.73 12.75
N GLY A 466 -7.33 -18.65 12.17
CA GLY A 466 -6.92 -18.52 10.78
C GLY A 466 -7.69 -17.41 10.05
N GLN A 467 -7.55 -17.38 8.73
CA GLN A 467 -8.19 -16.41 7.86
C GLN A 467 -9.20 -17.09 6.94
N ALA A 468 -10.42 -16.55 6.86
CA ALA A 468 -11.52 -17.14 6.12
C ALA A 468 -11.72 -16.43 4.77
N PHE A 469 -11.76 -17.21 3.69
CA PHE A 469 -11.89 -16.74 2.31
C PHE A 469 -12.94 -17.54 1.53
N HIS A 470 -13.42 -16.98 0.42
CA HIS A 470 -14.29 -17.61 -0.56
C HIS A 470 -15.50 -18.30 0.08
N PRO A 471 -16.40 -17.57 0.72
CA PRO A 471 -17.63 -18.17 1.23
C PRO A 471 -18.48 -18.71 0.09
N ALA A 472 -19.07 -19.87 0.29
CA ALA A 472 -20.02 -20.51 -0.60
C ALA A 472 -21.20 -21.03 0.22
N ILE A 473 -22.42 -20.73 -0.21
CA ILE A 473 -23.64 -21.11 0.50
C ILE A 473 -24.66 -21.70 -0.48
N PRO A 474 -25.44 -22.72 -0.07
CA PRO A 474 -26.59 -23.18 -0.85
C PRO A 474 -27.72 -22.14 -0.83
N VAL A 475 -28.75 -22.32 -1.65
CA VAL A 475 -29.92 -21.43 -1.65
C VAL A 475 -30.57 -21.33 -0.27
N SER A 476 -30.57 -22.40 0.51
CA SER A 476 -31.05 -22.42 1.91
C SER A 476 -30.23 -21.55 2.88
N GLY A 477 -29.01 -21.12 2.48
CA GLY A 477 -28.10 -20.30 3.30
C GLY A 477 -27.24 -21.07 4.30
N THR A 478 -27.45 -22.35 4.52
CA THR A 478 -26.70 -23.17 5.48
C THR A 478 -26.50 -24.60 4.98
N PRO A 479 -25.37 -25.26 5.35
CA PRO A 479 -24.17 -24.71 6.04
C PRO A 479 -23.37 -23.77 5.17
N ILE A 480 -22.55 -22.93 5.79
CA ILE A 480 -21.61 -22.03 5.10
C ILE A 480 -20.32 -22.80 4.84
N TYR A 481 -19.90 -22.91 3.59
CA TYR A 481 -18.60 -23.46 3.22
C TYR A 481 -17.63 -22.33 2.95
N PHE A 482 -16.36 -22.49 3.33
CA PHE A 482 -15.32 -21.49 3.05
C PHE A 482 -13.93 -22.10 3.12
N GLU A 483 -12.97 -21.38 2.56
CA GLU A 483 -11.54 -21.68 2.70
C GLU A 483 -11.02 -21.09 4.01
N LEU A 484 -10.40 -21.92 4.84
CA LEU A 484 -9.74 -21.49 6.07
C LEU A 484 -8.23 -21.68 5.92
N VAL A 485 -7.49 -20.57 5.98
CA VAL A 485 -6.02 -20.55 5.85
C VAL A 485 -5.39 -20.31 7.21
N ALA A 486 -4.51 -21.21 7.61
CA ALA A 486 -3.71 -21.08 8.82
C ALA A 486 -2.32 -21.68 8.61
N LYS A 487 -1.28 -20.93 8.98
CA LYS A 487 0.15 -21.36 8.88
C LYS A 487 0.55 -21.83 7.47
N GLY A 488 0.03 -21.16 6.44
CA GLY A 488 0.32 -21.48 5.05
C GLY A 488 -0.45 -22.67 4.46
N HIS A 489 -1.34 -23.31 5.24
CA HIS A 489 -2.18 -24.41 4.78
C HIS A 489 -3.62 -23.97 4.59
N SER A 490 -4.20 -24.28 3.45
CA SER A 490 -5.61 -24.04 3.14
C SER A 490 -6.41 -25.31 3.35
N ARG A 491 -7.61 -25.16 3.90
CA ARG A 491 -8.57 -26.26 4.03
C ARG A 491 -9.99 -25.77 3.77
N ILE A 492 -10.83 -26.61 3.19
CA ILE A 492 -12.26 -26.35 3.09
C ILE A 492 -12.93 -26.78 4.38
N VAL A 493 -13.70 -25.88 4.95
CA VAL A 493 -14.50 -26.13 6.15
C VAL A 493 -15.97 -25.85 5.89
N SER A 494 -16.86 -26.49 6.65
CA SER A 494 -18.28 -26.14 6.74
C SER A 494 -18.57 -25.62 8.14
N PHE A 495 -19.39 -24.58 8.20
CA PHE A 495 -19.84 -23.97 9.44
C PHE A 495 -21.37 -23.91 9.47
N ASP A 496 -21.96 -24.43 10.54
CA ASP A 496 -23.38 -24.33 10.81
C ASP A 496 -23.63 -23.23 11.86
N PRO A 497 -24.23 -22.09 11.49
CA PRO A 497 -24.49 -21.00 12.40
C PRO A 497 -25.40 -21.36 13.58
N SER A 498 -26.30 -22.34 13.40
CA SER A 498 -27.27 -22.75 14.42
C SER A 498 -26.61 -23.51 15.57
N THR A 499 -25.69 -24.40 15.26
CA THR A 499 -24.93 -25.23 16.24
C THR A 499 -23.59 -24.60 16.60
N ARG A 500 -23.12 -23.59 15.87
CA ARG A 500 -21.74 -23.05 15.85
C ARG A 500 -20.70 -24.15 15.59
N GLY A 501 -21.11 -25.21 14.92
CA GLY A 501 -20.24 -26.33 14.57
C GLY A 501 -19.35 -26.04 13.38
N LEU A 502 -18.03 -26.08 13.56
CA LEU A 502 -17.03 -26.01 12.49
C LEU A 502 -16.50 -27.40 12.18
N ARG A 503 -16.57 -27.82 10.93
CA ARG A 503 -16.09 -29.11 10.47
C ARG A 503 -15.15 -28.98 9.29
N THR A 504 -13.95 -29.55 9.37
CA THR A 504 -13.06 -29.67 8.20
C THR A 504 -13.62 -30.73 7.25
N ILE A 505 -13.72 -30.36 5.97
CA ILE A 505 -14.22 -31.24 4.91
C ILE A 505 -13.05 -31.80 4.10
N VAL A 506 -12.10 -30.90 3.69
CA VAL A 506 -10.93 -31.29 2.87
C VAL A 506 -9.74 -30.44 3.28
N ASP A 507 -8.57 -31.06 3.46
CA ASP A 507 -7.30 -30.39 3.62
C ASP A 507 -6.64 -30.10 2.25
N ASP A 508 -5.72 -29.13 2.20
CA ASP A 508 -4.96 -28.68 1.01
C ASP A 508 -5.87 -28.36 -0.19
N ALA A 509 -6.98 -27.68 0.10
CA ALA A 509 -8.00 -27.30 -0.88
C ALA A 509 -8.41 -25.83 -0.73
N THR A 510 -8.81 -25.22 -1.85
CA THR A 510 -9.17 -23.82 -2.00
C THR A 510 -10.48 -23.65 -2.79
N ASN A 511 -11.05 -22.46 -2.79
CA ASN A 511 -12.18 -22.05 -3.64
C ASN A 511 -13.36 -23.04 -3.61
N PRO A 512 -14.02 -23.26 -2.47
CA PRO A 512 -15.19 -24.13 -2.41
C PRO A 512 -16.36 -23.53 -3.20
N ALA A 513 -17.11 -24.37 -3.87
CA ALA A 513 -18.39 -24.03 -4.51
C ALA A 513 -19.40 -25.12 -4.17
N ILE A 514 -20.45 -24.77 -3.42
CA ILE A 514 -21.54 -25.69 -3.10
C ILE A 514 -22.64 -25.54 -4.17
N SER A 515 -23.24 -26.67 -4.57
CA SER A 515 -24.39 -26.62 -5.50
C SER A 515 -25.59 -25.89 -4.89
N PRO A 516 -26.46 -25.28 -5.68
CA PRO A 516 -27.61 -24.54 -5.19
C PRO A 516 -28.53 -25.34 -4.27
N ASP A 517 -28.67 -26.64 -4.51
CA ASP A 517 -29.42 -27.60 -3.68
C ASP A 517 -28.67 -28.09 -2.42
N GLY A 518 -27.40 -27.68 -2.25
CA GLY A 518 -26.58 -28.05 -1.10
C GLY A 518 -26.05 -29.49 -1.10
N THR A 519 -26.23 -30.25 -2.19
CA THR A 519 -25.91 -31.69 -2.21
C THR A 519 -24.51 -32.02 -2.71
N ARG A 520 -23.87 -31.13 -3.50
CA ARG A 520 -22.60 -31.39 -4.16
C ARG A 520 -21.58 -30.29 -3.89
N LEU A 521 -20.36 -30.68 -3.50
CA LEU A 521 -19.27 -29.76 -3.25
C LEU A 521 -18.18 -29.86 -4.33
N ALA A 522 -17.95 -28.76 -5.03
CA ALA A 522 -16.79 -28.58 -5.88
C ALA A 522 -15.73 -27.76 -5.15
N TYR A 523 -14.45 -28.05 -5.41
CA TYR A 523 -13.31 -27.29 -4.86
C TYR A 523 -12.06 -27.46 -5.71
N LEU A 524 -11.04 -26.64 -5.48
CA LEU A 524 -9.76 -26.74 -6.13
C LEU A 524 -8.70 -27.34 -5.19
N SER A 525 -7.85 -28.20 -5.72
CA SER A 525 -6.63 -28.63 -5.05
C SER A 525 -5.51 -28.70 -6.10
N ASN A 526 -4.40 -27.99 -5.84
CA ASN A 526 -3.29 -27.83 -6.77
C ASN A 526 -3.73 -27.39 -8.19
N GLY A 527 -4.69 -26.44 -8.28
CA GLY A 527 -5.23 -25.91 -9.54
C GLY A 527 -6.07 -26.91 -10.34
N ARG A 528 -6.49 -28.02 -9.75
CA ARG A 528 -7.36 -29.04 -10.36
C ARG A 528 -8.72 -29.03 -9.71
N LEU A 529 -9.76 -29.28 -10.50
CA LEU A 529 -11.14 -29.40 -10.04
C LEU A 529 -11.38 -30.77 -9.39
N PHE A 530 -11.98 -30.73 -8.21
CA PHE A 530 -12.53 -31.89 -7.52
C PHE A 530 -14.05 -31.71 -7.34
N LEU A 531 -14.79 -32.80 -7.46
CA LEU A 531 -16.23 -32.83 -7.23
C LEU A 531 -16.53 -34.02 -6.29
N ASP A 532 -17.10 -33.71 -5.14
CA ASP A 532 -17.43 -34.69 -4.09
C ASP A 532 -16.26 -35.62 -3.76
N GLY A 533 -15.05 -35.04 -3.67
CA GLY A 533 -13.80 -35.75 -3.38
C GLY A 533 -13.13 -36.44 -4.58
N LYS A 534 -13.74 -36.39 -5.77
CA LYS A 534 -13.21 -37.04 -6.98
C LYS A 534 -12.62 -36.02 -7.94
N PRO A 535 -11.37 -36.23 -8.47
CA PRO A 535 -10.78 -35.33 -9.43
C PRO A 535 -11.51 -35.40 -10.77
N ILE A 536 -11.83 -34.24 -11.33
CA ILE A 536 -12.41 -34.11 -12.66
C ILE A 536 -11.29 -33.75 -13.66
N ARG A 537 -11.15 -34.54 -14.70
CA ARG A 537 -10.19 -34.28 -15.79
C ARG A 537 -10.87 -33.41 -16.83
N LEU A 538 -10.36 -32.20 -17.02
CA LEU A 538 -10.79 -31.25 -18.04
C LEU A 538 -9.63 -30.94 -18.99
N ALA A 539 -9.94 -30.87 -20.28
CA ALA A 539 -8.97 -30.49 -21.29
C ALA A 539 -8.85 -28.95 -21.37
N VAL A 540 -8.21 -28.35 -20.35
CA VAL A 540 -8.04 -26.89 -20.27
C VAL A 540 -6.56 -26.51 -20.25
N PRO A 541 -6.21 -25.29 -20.70
CA PRO A 541 -4.82 -24.90 -20.95
C PRO A 541 -3.97 -24.70 -19.70
N GLY A 542 -4.58 -24.60 -18.50
CA GLY A 542 -3.84 -24.31 -17.27
C GLY A 542 -4.61 -24.59 -15.98
N PRO A 543 -4.11 -24.12 -14.84
CA PRO A 543 -4.79 -24.27 -13.57
C PRO A 543 -6.15 -23.55 -13.57
N ILE A 544 -7.07 -24.09 -12.78
CA ILE A 544 -8.39 -23.50 -12.57
C ILE A 544 -8.30 -22.54 -11.38
N ASP A 545 -8.94 -21.35 -11.50
CA ASP A 545 -8.81 -20.27 -10.52
C ASP A 545 -10.11 -20.03 -9.73
N ALA A 546 -11.29 -20.16 -10.35
CA ALA A 546 -12.58 -19.92 -9.72
C ALA A 546 -13.67 -20.81 -10.29
N LEU A 547 -14.72 -21.05 -9.50
CA LEU A 547 -15.81 -21.98 -9.77
C LEU A 547 -17.16 -21.35 -9.50
N ALA A 548 -18.17 -21.63 -10.34
CA ALA A 548 -19.57 -21.30 -10.08
C ALA A 548 -20.48 -22.42 -10.61
N TRP A 549 -21.44 -22.85 -9.82
CA TRP A 549 -22.45 -23.82 -10.26
C TRP A 549 -23.47 -23.20 -11.20
N PHE A 550 -23.89 -23.98 -12.20
CA PHE A 550 -25.16 -23.72 -12.85
C PHE A 550 -26.33 -24.14 -11.94
N PRO A 551 -27.49 -23.47 -12.05
CA PRO A 551 -28.64 -23.78 -11.18
C PRO A 551 -29.15 -25.20 -11.25
N ASP A 552 -28.85 -25.94 -12.32
CA ASP A 552 -29.21 -27.36 -12.49
C ASP A 552 -28.42 -28.33 -11.61
N ALA A 553 -27.43 -27.82 -10.86
CA ALA A 553 -26.51 -28.60 -10.01
C ALA A 553 -25.76 -29.74 -10.75
N LYS A 554 -25.67 -29.69 -12.09
CA LYS A 554 -25.03 -30.75 -12.90
C LYS A 554 -23.68 -30.37 -13.43
N HIS A 555 -23.41 -29.09 -13.66
CA HIS A 555 -22.16 -28.59 -14.23
C HIS A 555 -21.77 -27.22 -13.66
N LEU A 556 -20.54 -26.80 -13.94
CA LEU A 556 -19.94 -25.58 -13.43
C LEU A 556 -19.44 -24.69 -14.58
N ALA A 557 -19.53 -23.38 -14.38
CA ALA A 557 -18.66 -22.42 -15.04
C ALA A 557 -17.36 -22.31 -14.24
N PHE A 558 -16.22 -22.25 -14.88
CA PHE A 558 -14.94 -22.10 -14.20
C PHE A 558 -13.96 -21.24 -15.01
N SER A 559 -13.05 -20.56 -14.36
CA SER A 559 -11.97 -19.80 -15.00
C SER A 559 -10.66 -20.58 -15.04
N SER A 560 -9.93 -20.44 -16.16
CA SER A 560 -8.57 -20.98 -16.35
C SER A 560 -7.82 -20.10 -17.33
N LEU A 561 -6.61 -19.65 -16.97
CA LEU A 561 -5.75 -18.76 -17.77
C LEU A 561 -6.51 -17.59 -18.42
N GLY A 562 -7.33 -16.90 -17.65
CA GLY A 562 -8.05 -15.71 -18.09
C GLY A 562 -9.19 -15.96 -19.08
N ALA A 563 -9.73 -17.16 -19.15
CA ALA A 563 -10.95 -17.49 -19.91
C ALA A 563 -11.91 -18.33 -19.08
N ILE A 564 -13.21 -18.25 -19.37
CA ILE A 564 -14.27 -18.96 -18.65
C ILE A 564 -14.80 -20.11 -19.51
N TYR A 565 -14.94 -21.28 -18.91
CA TYR A 565 -15.28 -22.55 -19.55
C TYR A 565 -16.45 -23.24 -18.86
N ASP A 566 -17.13 -24.11 -19.61
CA ASP A 566 -18.14 -25.04 -19.11
C ASP A 566 -17.47 -26.39 -18.71
N SER A 567 -17.80 -26.93 -17.55
CA SER A 567 -17.22 -28.20 -17.08
C SER A 567 -17.71 -29.46 -17.79
N ARG A 568 -18.75 -29.36 -18.64
CA ARG A 568 -19.27 -30.50 -19.41
C ARG A 568 -18.34 -30.92 -20.57
N ASP A 569 -17.83 -29.93 -21.29
CA ASP A 569 -17.11 -30.14 -22.54
C ASP A 569 -15.85 -29.26 -22.67
N ALA A 570 -15.50 -28.52 -21.63
CA ALA A 570 -14.42 -27.52 -21.64
C ALA A 570 -14.59 -26.43 -22.72
N ARG A 571 -15.82 -26.19 -23.18
CA ARG A 571 -16.11 -25.13 -24.15
C ARG A 571 -15.97 -23.77 -23.49
N ARG A 572 -15.33 -22.83 -24.19
CA ARG A 572 -15.24 -21.44 -23.76
C ARG A 572 -16.63 -20.79 -23.77
N LEU A 573 -17.04 -20.24 -22.64
CA LEU A 573 -18.37 -19.60 -22.48
C LEU A 573 -18.36 -18.14 -22.95
N VAL A 574 -17.26 -17.41 -22.75
CA VAL A 574 -17.14 -15.99 -23.10
C VAL A 574 -16.04 -15.81 -24.15
N ALA A 575 -16.41 -15.32 -25.34
CA ALA A 575 -15.48 -15.21 -26.46
C ALA A 575 -15.00 -13.78 -26.74
N ASN A 576 -15.85 -12.76 -26.56
CA ASN A 576 -15.68 -11.43 -27.14
C ASN A 576 -15.40 -10.31 -26.11
N VAL A 577 -15.00 -10.66 -24.89
CA VAL A 577 -14.63 -9.67 -23.87
C VAL A 577 -13.11 -9.62 -23.75
N PRO A 578 -12.49 -8.42 -23.85
CA PRO A 578 -11.05 -8.28 -23.76
C PRO A 578 -10.56 -8.36 -22.31
N GLY A 579 -9.36 -8.92 -22.12
CA GLY A 579 -8.70 -9.04 -20.82
C GLY A 579 -8.71 -10.46 -20.27
N GLU A 580 -8.24 -10.62 -19.04
CA GLU A 580 -8.28 -11.89 -18.31
C GLU A 580 -9.60 -11.99 -17.55
N LEU A 581 -10.35 -13.05 -17.79
CA LEU A 581 -11.66 -13.29 -17.21
C LEU A 581 -11.56 -14.24 -16.02
N SER A 582 -12.24 -13.90 -14.93
CA SER A 582 -12.25 -14.69 -13.69
C SER A 582 -13.59 -14.54 -12.95
N GLU A 583 -13.74 -15.26 -11.84
CA GLU A 583 -14.85 -15.13 -10.88
C GLU A 583 -16.22 -15.22 -11.54
N PRO A 584 -16.53 -16.31 -12.27
CA PRO A 584 -17.83 -16.49 -12.87
C PRO A 584 -18.95 -16.61 -11.81
N ALA A 585 -20.14 -16.09 -12.13
CA ALA A 585 -21.36 -16.27 -11.35
C ALA A 585 -22.53 -16.46 -12.31
N VAL A 586 -23.22 -17.59 -12.23
CA VAL A 586 -24.38 -17.91 -13.09
C VAL A 586 -25.66 -17.42 -12.42
N SER A 587 -26.53 -16.75 -13.18
CA SER A 587 -27.81 -16.27 -12.64
C SER A 587 -28.73 -17.45 -12.26
N PRO A 588 -29.56 -17.32 -11.20
CA PRO A 588 -30.49 -18.38 -10.76
C PRO A 588 -31.44 -18.90 -11.86
N ASP A 589 -31.81 -18.09 -12.84
CA ASP A 589 -32.62 -18.48 -13.99
C ASP A 589 -31.80 -19.11 -15.15
N SER A 590 -30.48 -19.23 -15.02
CA SER A 590 -29.56 -19.72 -16.04
C SER A 590 -29.49 -18.88 -17.33
N LEU A 591 -29.99 -17.65 -17.34
CA LEU A 591 -30.01 -16.81 -18.55
C LEU A 591 -28.75 -15.93 -18.69
N ALA A 592 -28.08 -15.60 -17.58
CA ALA A 592 -26.94 -14.71 -17.57
C ALA A 592 -25.72 -15.30 -16.82
N LEU A 593 -24.54 -14.89 -17.26
CA LEU A 593 -23.26 -15.18 -16.63
C LEU A 593 -22.57 -13.87 -16.29
N ALA A 594 -22.42 -13.56 -15.01
CA ALA A 594 -21.60 -12.45 -14.54
C ALA A 594 -20.15 -12.92 -14.32
N PHE A 595 -19.19 -12.04 -14.50
CA PHE A 595 -17.78 -12.34 -14.31
C PHE A 595 -16.95 -11.07 -14.14
N THR A 596 -15.75 -11.23 -13.62
CA THR A 596 -14.75 -10.16 -13.55
C THR A 596 -13.84 -10.22 -14.77
N ALA A 597 -13.61 -9.07 -15.43
CA ALA A 597 -12.62 -8.89 -16.49
C ALA A 597 -11.50 -7.98 -16.01
N PHE A 598 -10.27 -8.50 -15.97
CA PHE A 598 -9.05 -7.76 -15.62
C PHE A 598 -8.38 -7.25 -16.88
N ARG A 599 -8.38 -5.94 -17.07
CA ARG A 599 -7.81 -5.30 -18.26
C ARG A 599 -6.95 -4.10 -17.88
N GLY A 600 -5.70 -4.09 -18.33
CA GLY A 600 -4.78 -2.97 -18.09
C GLY A 600 -4.49 -2.70 -16.61
N GLY A 601 -4.69 -3.69 -15.73
CA GLY A 601 -4.48 -3.56 -14.30
C GLY A 601 -5.75 -3.19 -13.50
N ILE A 602 -6.91 -3.01 -14.15
CA ILE A 602 -8.19 -2.65 -13.53
C ILE A 602 -9.18 -3.78 -13.73
N GLN A 603 -10.00 -4.05 -12.73
CA GLN A 603 -11.05 -5.06 -12.74
C GLN A 603 -12.41 -4.41 -12.96
N HIS A 604 -13.21 -4.99 -13.86
CA HIS A 604 -14.60 -4.59 -14.09
C HIS A 604 -15.53 -5.79 -14.13
N VAL A 605 -16.74 -5.61 -13.62
CA VAL A 605 -17.81 -6.62 -13.67
C VAL A 605 -18.54 -6.50 -15.01
N TRP A 606 -18.68 -7.64 -15.66
CA TRP A 606 -19.40 -7.84 -16.92
C TRP A 606 -20.49 -8.85 -16.74
N VAL A 607 -21.52 -8.74 -17.56
CA VAL A 607 -22.61 -9.74 -17.68
C VAL A 607 -22.77 -10.14 -19.14
N GLN A 608 -22.85 -11.43 -19.39
CA GLN A 608 -23.14 -12.01 -20.70
C GLN A 608 -24.47 -12.76 -20.67
N GLU A 609 -25.33 -12.51 -21.64
CA GLU A 609 -26.48 -13.37 -21.91
C GLU A 609 -26.00 -14.72 -22.46
N ILE A 610 -26.31 -15.82 -21.78
CA ILE A 610 -25.78 -17.16 -22.13
C ILE A 610 -26.27 -17.61 -23.50
N ARG A 611 -27.53 -17.27 -23.86
CA ARG A 611 -28.14 -17.70 -25.14
C ARG A 611 -27.58 -16.96 -26.34
N THR A 612 -27.41 -15.65 -26.24
CA THR A 612 -26.98 -14.78 -27.36
C THR A 612 -25.48 -14.61 -27.45
N GLY A 613 -24.77 -14.80 -26.33
CA GLY A 613 -23.34 -14.49 -26.19
C GLY A 613 -23.03 -13.00 -26.14
N ILE A 614 -24.03 -12.13 -26.08
CA ILE A 614 -23.85 -10.68 -25.97
C ILE A 614 -23.40 -10.33 -24.55
N SER A 615 -22.31 -9.56 -24.45
CA SER A 615 -21.71 -9.15 -23.18
C SER A 615 -21.84 -7.65 -22.98
N HIS A 616 -22.17 -7.22 -21.76
CA HIS A 616 -22.29 -5.83 -21.35
C HIS A 616 -21.41 -5.55 -20.14
N GLU A 617 -20.71 -4.42 -20.17
CA GLU A 617 -19.97 -3.92 -19.02
C GLU A 617 -20.93 -3.29 -18.02
N ILE A 618 -20.92 -3.77 -16.77
CA ILE A 618 -21.76 -3.27 -15.68
C ILE A 618 -21.06 -2.13 -14.95
N THR A 619 -19.77 -2.31 -14.68
CA THR A 619 -18.96 -1.32 -13.98
C THR A 619 -17.91 -0.74 -14.92
N GLY A 620 -17.38 0.42 -14.60
CA GLY A 620 -16.36 1.09 -15.43
C GLY A 620 -15.59 2.14 -14.62
N GLY A 621 -14.78 2.94 -15.32
CA GLY A 621 -14.01 4.01 -14.68
C GLY A 621 -12.60 3.56 -14.25
N LEU A 622 -12.04 4.26 -13.26
CA LEU A 622 -10.68 4.02 -12.77
C LEU A 622 -10.66 3.33 -11.39
N CYS A 623 -11.68 2.54 -11.06
CA CYS A 623 -11.76 1.78 -9.82
C CYS A 623 -11.93 0.28 -10.11
N ASN A 624 -11.56 -0.57 -9.17
CA ASN A 624 -11.73 -2.00 -9.30
C ASN A 624 -13.13 -2.41 -8.85
N SER A 625 -13.74 -3.31 -9.62
CA SER A 625 -14.97 -3.99 -9.27
C SER A 625 -14.85 -5.46 -9.64
N SER A 626 -15.15 -6.37 -8.69
CA SER A 626 -14.85 -7.79 -8.77
C SER A 626 -15.82 -8.65 -7.99
N ALA A 627 -15.66 -9.96 -8.09
CA ALA A 627 -16.39 -10.98 -7.33
C ALA A 627 -17.94 -10.79 -7.39
N PRO A 628 -18.55 -10.84 -8.59
CA PRO A 628 -19.99 -10.70 -8.73
C PRO A 628 -20.73 -11.91 -8.15
N ALA A 629 -21.91 -11.65 -7.55
CA ALA A 629 -22.85 -12.67 -7.10
C ALA A 629 -24.28 -12.23 -7.40
N TRP A 630 -25.10 -13.12 -7.94
CA TRP A 630 -26.50 -12.84 -8.23
C TRP A 630 -27.37 -12.91 -6.97
N GLU A 631 -28.34 -12.02 -6.88
CA GLU A 631 -29.44 -12.18 -5.94
C GLU A 631 -30.46 -13.20 -6.45
N PRO A 632 -31.29 -13.79 -5.58
CA PRO A 632 -32.28 -14.82 -5.98
C PRO A 632 -33.28 -14.35 -7.05
N ASP A 633 -33.46 -13.04 -7.21
CA ASP A 633 -34.34 -12.43 -8.20
C ASP A 633 -33.82 -12.53 -9.65
N SER A 634 -32.59 -12.98 -9.89
CA SER A 634 -31.90 -13.01 -11.19
C SER A 634 -31.78 -11.65 -11.89
N ARG A 635 -32.12 -10.55 -11.20
CA ARG A 635 -32.08 -9.17 -11.74
C ARG A 635 -31.10 -8.28 -11.04
N SER A 636 -30.78 -8.61 -9.80
CA SER A 636 -29.85 -7.84 -8.97
C SER A 636 -28.52 -8.57 -8.85
N LEU A 637 -27.43 -7.81 -8.98
CA LEU A 637 -26.06 -8.29 -8.88
C LEU A 637 -25.35 -7.55 -7.75
N ILE A 638 -24.74 -8.28 -6.83
CA ILE A 638 -23.89 -7.74 -5.77
C ILE A 638 -22.41 -8.00 -6.16
N PHE A 639 -21.57 -7.03 -5.97
CA PHE A 639 -20.14 -7.12 -6.28
C PHE A 639 -19.30 -6.26 -5.32
N ALA A 640 -18.02 -6.58 -5.21
CA ALA A 640 -17.04 -5.78 -4.47
C ALA A 640 -16.54 -4.63 -5.34
N SER A 641 -16.38 -3.42 -4.77
CA SER A 641 -15.84 -2.27 -5.50
C SER A 641 -15.10 -1.30 -4.60
N ASP A 642 -13.92 -0.82 -5.03
CA ASP A 642 -13.13 0.21 -4.35
C ASP A 642 -13.43 1.64 -4.84
N CYS A 643 -14.47 1.80 -5.66
CA CYS A 643 -14.94 3.10 -6.15
C CYS A 643 -15.31 4.03 -4.99
N ASP A 644 -14.96 5.32 -5.11
CA ASP A 644 -15.11 6.37 -4.08
C ASP A 644 -14.31 6.12 -2.79
N ARG A 645 -13.46 5.10 -2.77
CA ARG A 645 -12.63 4.73 -1.61
C ARG A 645 -11.13 4.74 -1.97
N GLY A 646 -10.30 4.23 -1.09
CA GLY A 646 -8.88 4.01 -1.39
C GLY A 646 -8.67 2.74 -2.22
N LEU A 647 -7.69 2.75 -3.10
CA LEU A 647 -7.29 1.59 -3.89
C LEU A 647 -7.05 0.38 -2.98
N GLY A 648 -7.76 -0.71 -3.25
CA GLY A 648 -7.72 -1.94 -2.47
C GLY A 648 -8.64 -1.97 -1.25
N LEU A 649 -9.62 -1.06 -1.14
CA LEU A 649 -10.61 -1.03 -0.07
C LEU A 649 -12.05 -1.25 -0.60
N PRO A 650 -12.38 -2.42 -1.12
CA PRO A 650 -13.70 -2.67 -1.66
C PRO A 650 -14.81 -2.62 -0.59
N ARG A 651 -15.99 -2.24 -1.04
CA ARG A 651 -17.27 -2.40 -0.35
C ARG A 651 -18.23 -3.13 -1.28
N LEU A 652 -19.32 -3.66 -0.74
CA LEU A 652 -20.34 -4.30 -1.55
C LEU A 652 -21.30 -3.27 -2.13
N LEU A 653 -21.45 -3.31 -3.44
CA LEU A 653 -22.40 -2.52 -4.21
C LEU A 653 -23.40 -3.42 -4.91
N ARG A 654 -24.62 -2.90 -5.14
CA ARG A 654 -25.68 -3.57 -5.86
C ARG A 654 -25.97 -2.83 -7.17
N ALA A 655 -25.95 -3.56 -8.28
CA ALA A 655 -26.44 -3.11 -9.59
C ALA A 655 -27.74 -3.83 -9.96
N GLN A 656 -28.61 -3.16 -10.71
CA GLN A 656 -29.71 -3.78 -11.41
C GLN A 656 -29.21 -4.23 -12.78
N HIS A 657 -29.47 -5.49 -13.13
CA HIS A 657 -29.28 -5.96 -14.50
C HIS A 657 -30.50 -5.55 -15.32
N PRO A 658 -30.33 -4.91 -16.49
CA PRO A 658 -31.41 -4.45 -17.32
C PRO A 658 -32.38 -5.54 -17.75
#